data_3dc261b1ed7ec733a32a4e931174b8f1
#
_entry.id   3dc261b1ed7ec733a32a4e931174b8f1
#
_cell.length_a   1.000
_cell.length_b   1.000
_cell.length_c   1.000
_cell.angle_alpha   90.00
_cell.angle_beta   90.00
_cell.angle_gamma   90.00
#
_symmetry.space_group_name_H-M   'P 1'
#
loop_
_entity.id
_entity.type
_entity.pdbx_description
1 polymer ?
#
loop_
_entity_poly.entity_id
_entity_poly.type
_entity_poly.pdbx_seq_one_letter_code
_entity_poly.pdbx_strand_id
1 'polypeptide(L)'
;MGIHVISICAILAIIPLYWLPVLPDLQTVWMLIAAGIALSLRQKKWLTFSGLAVLFLCWGFLAAQESVWPMNHLTKGPQQAEVVITATDGATMHQGKIVSLNGERVWANMGVALYGNYLPQNVCVGQRWAMTLRLRAVHGELNDGGYDSQKNAFARHQTLSGRFTHAAIVDERCSLRSQYLTSLQNTLSAYQWGPLILGLGMGERLSVSREIKDLMRETGTMHLMAISGLHIALAASAVWLLARGIQFFLPGRWIIWQMPLLAGLLFAAFYAWLTGLQPPALRTVIALVVLAALKMSGRQWSPWQVWLTCVAAILIFDPLAVLSQSLALSAFAVAALIFWYQWLPLPSWQRSRGLRPLATLVYLQVGMLLLLLPLQVLIFHGFSVSSLVANLFAVPLVTFISVPLILLGMFLHLFPVAALESIVWLTADKSLAGLFWLLMRLPNGWQDVDERWQYLTLLPWLLIIGWRFRAFSAVPAVCLAGSVVLAFPLWHRDKTDSWSLHMLDVGQGLAMVIERHGKAILYDTGLAWPGGDSAQQLIIPWLRWHHLSPEGVILSHEHLDHAGGLASLKTAWPAMWIRSPLAWAGHLPCFRGQRWQWQGLTFTAHWPPENTAAKGNNRSCVVKIDDGEQSVLLTGDIEAQAELGMLSHRWRQLASTLIQVPHHGSNTSSSTPLLQRVEGQVSLASMARYNAWRFPSKKVVRLYRTEGYQWLDTPQSGQISVTFSHHSRHIRRLREHYLPRWYHQWFGAPVDNG
;
A
#
# COMPACT_ATOMS: atom_id res chain seq x y z
N MET A 1 -19.40 -8.63 32.88
CA MET A 1 -18.42 -7.70 32.25
C MET A 1 -19.14 -6.78 31.28
N GLY A 2 -18.82 -5.47 31.25
CA GLY A 2 -19.44 -4.55 30.28
C GLY A 2 -18.87 -4.79 28.87
N ILE A 3 -19.69 -4.61 27.83
CA ILE A 3 -19.31 -4.81 26.42
C ILE A 3 -18.07 -4.01 26.01
N HIS A 4 -17.92 -2.78 26.53
CA HIS A 4 -16.76 -1.92 26.28
C HIS A 4 -15.46 -2.51 26.79
N VAL A 5 -15.47 -3.25 27.89
CA VAL A 5 -14.29 -3.92 28.43
C VAL A 5 -13.88 -5.08 27.52
N ILE A 6 -14.85 -5.86 27.02
CA ILE A 6 -14.60 -6.94 26.07
C ILE A 6 -14.04 -6.35 24.75
N SER A 7 -14.60 -5.24 24.28
CA SER A 7 -14.17 -4.55 23.07
C SER A 7 -12.72 -4.05 23.17
N ILE A 8 -12.36 -3.40 24.27
CA ILE A 8 -10.98 -2.97 24.53
C ILE A 8 -10.04 -4.17 24.57
N CYS A 9 -10.46 -5.25 25.24
CA CYS A 9 -9.69 -6.49 25.31
C CYS A 9 -9.40 -7.07 23.92
N ALA A 10 -10.42 -7.19 23.08
CA ALA A 10 -10.27 -7.70 21.72
C ALA A 10 -9.34 -6.84 20.87
N ILE A 11 -9.51 -5.51 20.91
CA ILE A 11 -8.69 -4.58 20.15
C ILE A 11 -7.22 -4.67 20.58
N LEU A 12 -6.95 -4.53 21.89
CA LEU A 12 -5.59 -4.55 22.43
C LEU A 12 -4.90 -5.90 22.25
N ALA A 13 -5.65 -7.00 22.23
CA ALA A 13 -5.12 -8.33 22.01
C ALA A 13 -4.76 -8.61 20.53
N ILE A 14 -5.52 -8.03 19.56
CA ILE A 14 -5.28 -8.26 18.13
C ILE A 14 -4.23 -7.29 17.56
N ILE A 15 -4.16 -6.06 18.06
CA ILE A 15 -3.22 -5.03 17.57
C ILE A 15 -1.76 -5.51 17.51
N PRO A 16 -1.20 -6.28 18.48
CA PRO A 16 0.18 -6.77 18.42
C PRO A 16 0.52 -7.57 17.16
N LEU A 17 -0.47 -8.18 16.49
CA LEU A 17 -0.29 -8.88 15.23
C LEU A 17 0.34 -8.00 14.15
N TYR A 18 0.19 -6.67 14.23
CA TYR A 18 0.81 -5.73 13.31
C TYR A 18 2.34 -5.65 13.44
N TRP A 19 2.89 -5.82 14.65
CA TRP A 19 4.34 -5.65 14.91
C TRP A 19 5.09 -6.96 15.17
N LEU A 20 4.39 -8.06 15.29
CA LEU A 20 5.01 -9.34 15.65
C LEU A 20 6.05 -9.76 14.59
N PRO A 21 7.29 -10.09 14.97
CA PRO A 21 8.31 -10.51 14.02
C PRO A 21 8.10 -11.92 13.47
N VAL A 22 7.62 -12.84 14.28
CA VAL A 22 7.39 -14.26 13.96
C VAL A 22 6.08 -14.72 14.57
N LEU A 23 5.33 -15.56 13.87
CA LEU A 23 4.14 -16.20 14.43
C LEU A 23 4.56 -17.36 15.34
N PRO A 24 3.89 -17.55 16.49
CA PRO A 24 4.09 -18.74 17.31
C PRO A 24 3.65 -20.00 16.56
N ASP A 25 4.25 -21.13 16.87
CA ASP A 25 3.84 -22.43 16.35
C ASP A 25 2.46 -22.85 16.89
N LEU A 26 1.81 -23.78 16.19
CA LEU A 26 0.45 -24.23 16.54
C LEU A 26 0.37 -24.86 17.95
N GLN A 27 1.42 -25.55 18.39
CA GLN A 27 1.45 -26.15 19.75
C GLN A 27 1.40 -25.07 20.81
N THR A 28 2.21 -24.04 20.67
CA THR A 28 2.20 -22.86 21.56
C THR A 28 0.83 -22.18 21.55
N VAL A 29 0.19 -22.02 20.39
CA VAL A 29 -1.14 -21.41 20.30
C VAL A 29 -2.17 -22.26 21.06
N TRP A 30 -2.16 -23.58 20.92
CA TRP A 30 -3.09 -24.46 21.68
C TRP A 30 -2.85 -24.42 23.18
N MET A 31 -1.59 -24.37 23.62
CA MET A 31 -1.27 -24.19 25.04
C MET A 31 -1.80 -22.85 25.57
N LEU A 32 -1.64 -21.76 24.80
CA LEU A 32 -2.16 -20.45 25.17
C LEU A 32 -3.69 -20.44 25.22
N ILE A 33 -4.38 -21.13 24.30
CA ILE A 33 -5.84 -21.28 24.34
C ILE A 33 -6.27 -21.98 25.61
N ALA A 34 -5.64 -23.11 25.96
CA ALA A 34 -5.95 -23.83 27.20
C ALA A 34 -5.73 -22.95 28.44
N ALA A 35 -4.62 -22.21 28.48
CA ALA A 35 -4.34 -21.27 29.57
C ALA A 35 -5.38 -20.13 29.61
N GLY A 36 -5.74 -19.57 28.44
CA GLY A 36 -6.75 -18.52 28.30
C GLY A 36 -8.13 -18.97 28.80
N ILE A 37 -8.55 -20.19 28.46
CA ILE A 37 -9.79 -20.79 28.97
C ILE A 37 -9.70 -20.94 30.50
N ALA A 38 -8.63 -21.54 31.03
CA ALA A 38 -8.44 -21.75 32.48
C ALA A 38 -8.48 -20.44 33.28
N LEU A 39 -7.86 -19.37 32.75
CA LEU A 39 -7.90 -18.03 33.34
C LEU A 39 -9.30 -17.41 33.26
N SER A 40 -10.01 -17.59 32.14
CA SER A 40 -11.36 -17.02 31.91
C SER A 40 -12.39 -17.62 32.88
N LEU A 41 -12.21 -18.84 33.32
CA LEU A 41 -13.10 -19.53 34.25
C LEU A 41 -12.87 -19.14 35.73
N ARG A 42 -11.84 -18.36 36.04
CA ARG A 42 -11.56 -17.89 37.39
C ARG A 42 -12.51 -16.77 37.80
N GLN A 43 -12.91 -16.74 39.08
CA GLN A 43 -13.86 -15.74 39.62
C GLN A 43 -13.27 -14.32 39.72
N LYS A 44 -11.95 -14.17 39.74
CA LYS A 44 -11.28 -12.86 39.81
C LYS A 44 -11.36 -12.13 38.46
N LYS A 45 -12.00 -10.96 38.40
CA LYS A 45 -12.25 -10.16 37.19
C LYS A 45 -11.00 -9.92 36.34
N TRP A 46 -9.84 -9.66 36.93
CA TRP A 46 -8.60 -9.42 36.19
C TRP A 46 -8.07 -10.71 35.52
N LEU A 47 -8.25 -11.89 36.12
CA LEU A 47 -7.90 -13.17 35.50
C LEU A 47 -8.80 -13.47 34.30
N THR A 48 -10.12 -13.26 34.48
CA THR A 48 -11.09 -13.39 33.36
C THR A 48 -10.73 -12.47 32.22
N PHE A 49 -10.33 -11.22 32.53
CA PHE A 49 -9.91 -10.25 31.52
C PHE A 49 -8.65 -10.71 30.78
N SER A 50 -7.62 -11.15 31.51
CA SER A 50 -6.39 -11.68 30.93
C SER A 50 -6.63 -12.94 30.09
N GLY A 51 -7.52 -13.82 30.53
CA GLY A 51 -7.89 -15.03 29.80
C GLY A 51 -8.56 -14.69 28.45
N LEU A 52 -9.52 -13.74 28.45
CA LEU A 52 -10.16 -13.27 27.23
C LEU A 52 -9.16 -12.59 26.27
N ALA A 53 -8.23 -11.78 26.80
CA ALA A 53 -7.20 -11.16 25.97
C ALA A 53 -6.32 -12.22 25.28
N VAL A 54 -5.90 -13.26 26.01
CA VAL A 54 -5.15 -14.39 25.44
C VAL A 54 -5.96 -15.11 24.37
N LEU A 55 -7.25 -15.33 24.57
CA LEU A 55 -8.12 -15.99 23.58
C LEU A 55 -8.27 -15.15 22.31
N PHE A 56 -8.46 -13.83 22.40
CA PHE A 56 -8.51 -12.95 21.22
C PHE A 56 -7.16 -12.87 20.51
N LEU A 57 -6.05 -12.88 21.24
CA LEU A 57 -4.71 -12.94 20.66
C LEU A 57 -4.51 -14.24 19.88
N CYS A 58 -4.90 -15.39 20.47
CA CYS A 58 -4.83 -16.69 19.80
C CYS A 58 -5.73 -16.75 18.56
N TRP A 59 -6.89 -16.11 18.60
CA TRP A 59 -7.76 -15.97 17.42
C TRP A 59 -7.04 -15.24 16.29
N GLY A 60 -6.33 -14.14 16.58
CA GLY A 60 -5.46 -13.43 15.64
C GLY A 60 -4.35 -14.32 15.08
N PHE A 61 -3.69 -15.12 15.92
CA PHE A 61 -2.65 -16.07 15.49
C PHE A 61 -3.19 -17.14 14.56
N LEU A 62 -4.35 -17.73 14.88
CA LEU A 62 -4.98 -18.74 14.04
C LEU A 62 -5.35 -18.19 12.66
N ALA A 63 -5.92 -16.99 12.59
CA ALA A 63 -6.24 -16.32 11.33
C ALA A 63 -4.98 -16.02 10.49
N ALA A 64 -3.88 -15.61 11.14
CA ALA A 64 -2.61 -15.38 10.47
C ALA A 64 -2.00 -16.70 9.95
N GLN A 65 -2.02 -17.76 10.75
CA GLN A 65 -1.53 -19.09 10.35
C GLN A 65 -2.37 -19.68 9.22
N GLU A 66 -3.70 -19.53 9.24
CA GLU A 66 -4.57 -19.93 8.12
C GLU A 66 -4.14 -19.27 6.81
N SER A 67 -3.80 -17.97 6.85
CA SER A 67 -3.35 -17.23 5.67
C SER A 67 -1.94 -17.61 5.20
N VAL A 68 -1.06 -18.07 6.11
CA VAL A 68 0.30 -18.54 5.80
C VAL A 68 0.30 -19.99 5.31
N TRP A 69 -0.61 -20.81 5.79
CA TRP A 69 -0.66 -22.25 5.52
C TRP A 69 -0.61 -22.57 4.01
N PRO A 70 -1.38 -21.92 3.12
CA PRO A 70 -1.33 -22.23 1.68
C PRO A 70 0.05 -22.01 1.08
N MET A 71 0.76 -20.97 1.51
CA MET A 71 2.08 -20.62 0.98
C MET A 71 3.14 -21.65 1.36
N ASN A 72 3.06 -22.22 2.55
CA ASN A 72 4.03 -23.20 3.04
C ASN A 72 3.80 -24.60 2.47
N HIS A 73 2.60 -24.88 1.93
CA HIS A 73 2.24 -26.18 1.34
C HIS A 73 2.24 -26.16 -0.19
N LEU A 74 2.82 -25.12 -0.80
CA LEU A 74 2.97 -25.06 -2.25
C LEU A 74 3.94 -26.15 -2.74
N THR A 75 3.49 -26.96 -3.68
CA THR A 75 4.36 -27.93 -4.36
C THR A 75 5.14 -27.26 -5.48
N LYS A 76 6.32 -27.80 -5.77
CA LYS A 76 7.10 -27.37 -6.94
C LYS A 76 6.42 -27.83 -8.22
N GLY A 77 6.21 -26.91 -9.18
CA GLY A 77 5.68 -27.22 -10.49
C GLY A 77 4.24 -26.78 -10.73
N PRO A 78 3.69 -27.09 -11.91
CA PRO A 78 2.30 -26.78 -12.24
C PRO A 78 1.34 -27.67 -11.44
N GLN A 79 0.25 -27.07 -10.96
CA GLN A 79 -0.81 -27.73 -10.20
C GLN A 79 -2.15 -27.54 -10.90
N GLN A 80 -2.99 -28.56 -10.87
CA GLN A 80 -4.36 -28.45 -11.34
C GLN A 80 -5.22 -27.78 -10.27
N ALA A 81 -5.88 -26.66 -10.59
CA ALA A 81 -6.73 -25.95 -9.66
C ALA A 81 -8.05 -25.57 -10.30
N GLU A 82 -9.14 -25.68 -9.54
CA GLU A 82 -10.37 -25.00 -9.89
C GLU A 82 -10.42 -23.66 -9.17
N VAL A 83 -10.65 -22.60 -9.95
CA VAL A 83 -10.65 -21.22 -9.46
C VAL A 83 -11.97 -20.55 -9.80
N VAL A 84 -12.58 -19.92 -8.80
CA VAL A 84 -13.72 -19.02 -8.99
C VAL A 84 -13.19 -17.61 -9.15
N ILE A 85 -13.51 -16.93 -10.25
CA ILE A 85 -13.12 -15.55 -10.48
C ILE A 85 -13.89 -14.63 -9.54
N THR A 86 -13.16 -13.82 -8.76
CA THR A 86 -13.74 -12.88 -7.79
C THR A 86 -13.63 -11.41 -8.23
N ALA A 87 -12.64 -11.09 -9.06
CA ALA A 87 -12.49 -9.79 -9.71
C ALA A 87 -11.71 -9.96 -11.02
N THR A 88 -11.96 -9.08 -11.99
CA THR A 88 -11.27 -9.08 -13.28
C THR A 88 -11.26 -7.66 -13.85
N ASP A 89 -10.17 -7.31 -14.57
CA ASP A 89 -10.11 -6.11 -15.41
C ASP A 89 -10.65 -6.36 -16.83
N GLY A 90 -11.09 -7.58 -17.09
CA GLY A 90 -11.55 -8.03 -18.42
C GLY A 90 -10.43 -8.33 -19.41
N ALA A 91 -9.16 -8.10 -19.04
CA ALA A 91 -8.02 -8.26 -19.95
C ALA A 91 -6.94 -9.22 -19.43
N THR A 92 -6.10 -8.76 -18.51
CA THR A 92 -4.88 -9.48 -18.10
C THR A 92 -4.77 -9.76 -16.61
N MET A 93 -5.51 -9.01 -15.80
CA MET A 93 -5.45 -9.13 -14.35
C MET A 93 -6.75 -9.73 -13.81
N HIS A 94 -6.66 -10.91 -13.25
CA HIS A 94 -7.79 -11.60 -12.65
C HIS A 94 -7.46 -11.93 -11.19
N GLN A 95 -8.46 -11.88 -10.34
CA GLN A 95 -8.36 -12.37 -8.97
C GLN A 95 -9.35 -13.52 -8.80
N GLY A 96 -8.96 -14.53 -8.08
CA GLY A 96 -9.78 -15.69 -7.86
C GLY A 96 -9.62 -16.28 -6.47
N LYS A 97 -10.51 -17.20 -6.15
CA LYS A 97 -10.42 -18.07 -4.99
C LYS A 97 -10.28 -19.52 -5.47
N ILE A 98 -9.23 -20.19 -5.02
CA ILE A 98 -9.04 -21.61 -5.31
C ILE A 98 -10.03 -22.40 -4.47
N VAL A 99 -10.85 -23.24 -5.12
CA VAL A 99 -11.85 -24.10 -4.48
C VAL A 99 -11.46 -25.57 -4.48
N SER A 100 -10.62 -25.98 -5.43
CA SER A 100 -10.05 -27.33 -5.50
C SER A 100 -8.60 -27.24 -5.99
N LEU A 101 -7.74 -28.08 -5.44
CA LEU A 101 -6.34 -28.18 -5.80
C LEU A 101 -5.97 -29.65 -5.96
N ASN A 102 -5.46 -30.03 -7.15
CA ASN A 102 -5.10 -31.40 -7.50
C ASN A 102 -6.24 -32.42 -7.26
N GLY A 103 -7.50 -32.01 -7.46
CA GLY A 103 -8.69 -32.84 -7.25
C GLY A 103 -9.24 -32.83 -5.83
N GLU A 104 -8.53 -32.28 -4.87
CA GLU A 104 -8.98 -32.16 -3.48
C GLU A 104 -9.65 -30.79 -3.22
N ARG A 105 -10.77 -30.84 -2.50
CA ARG A 105 -11.48 -29.60 -2.11
C ARG A 105 -10.70 -28.85 -1.04
N VAL A 106 -10.47 -27.57 -1.29
CA VAL A 106 -9.75 -26.69 -0.34
C VAL A 106 -10.74 -26.00 0.59
N TRP A 107 -10.52 -26.14 1.90
CA TRP A 107 -11.32 -25.50 2.94
C TRP A 107 -10.77 -24.13 3.37
N ALA A 108 -9.46 -23.92 3.24
CA ALA A 108 -8.82 -22.65 3.56
C ALA A 108 -9.20 -21.56 2.55
N ASN A 109 -9.18 -20.31 3.00
CA ASN A 109 -9.43 -19.17 2.11
C ASN A 109 -8.19 -18.86 1.26
N MET A 110 -8.05 -19.53 0.11
CA MET A 110 -6.91 -19.39 -0.81
C MET A 110 -7.20 -18.37 -1.90
N GLY A 111 -7.01 -17.08 -1.59
CA GLY A 111 -7.08 -16.03 -2.59
C GLY A 111 -5.82 -16.00 -3.46
N VAL A 112 -6.01 -15.88 -4.79
CA VAL A 112 -4.94 -15.89 -5.79
C VAL A 112 -5.10 -14.73 -6.77
N ALA A 113 -3.98 -14.04 -7.04
CA ALA A 113 -3.88 -13.13 -8.18
C ALA A 113 -3.36 -13.93 -9.40
N LEU A 114 -4.12 -13.91 -10.50
CA LEU A 114 -3.87 -14.72 -11.69
C LEU A 114 -3.24 -13.89 -12.79
N TYR A 115 -2.19 -14.42 -13.39
CA TYR A 115 -1.49 -13.85 -14.54
C TYR A 115 -1.32 -14.91 -15.61
N GLY A 116 -1.46 -14.53 -16.90
CA GLY A 116 -1.26 -15.47 -18.00
C GLY A 116 -1.59 -14.86 -19.35
N ASN A 117 -1.34 -15.61 -20.40
CA ASN A 117 -1.65 -15.20 -21.77
C ASN A 117 -3.13 -15.52 -22.06
N TYR A 118 -3.97 -14.52 -22.00
CA TYR A 118 -5.37 -14.53 -22.47
C TYR A 118 -6.28 -15.63 -21.91
N LEU A 119 -7.16 -15.26 -21.03
CA LEU A 119 -8.43 -15.94 -20.90
C LEU A 119 -9.31 -15.53 -22.11
N PRO A 120 -10.21 -16.43 -22.57
CA PRO A 120 -11.13 -16.10 -23.66
C PRO A 120 -11.90 -14.82 -23.36
N GLN A 121 -12.32 -14.10 -24.42
CA GLN A 121 -13.18 -12.93 -24.29
C GLN A 121 -14.40 -13.25 -23.43
N ASN A 122 -14.87 -12.28 -22.61
CA ASN A 122 -16.01 -12.38 -21.70
C ASN A 122 -15.76 -13.09 -20.35
N VAL A 123 -14.56 -12.91 -19.78
CA VAL A 123 -14.32 -13.31 -18.38
C VAL A 123 -15.16 -12.46 -17.45
N CYS A 124 -15.94 -13.11 -16.61
CA CYS A 124 -16.78 -12.43 -15.63
C CYS A 124 -16.63 -13.03 -14.22
N VAL A 125 -16.99 -12.21 -13.23
CA VAL A 125 -16.99 -12.63 -11.83
C VAL A 125 -18.05 -13.72 -11.61
N GLY A 126 -17.66 -14.78 -10.92
CA GLY A 126 -18.51 -15.94 -10.61
C GLY A 126 -18.20 -17.16 -11.47
N GLN A 127 -17.60 -17.01 -12.64
CA GLN A 127 -17.18 -18.13 -13.47
C GLN A 127 -16.20 -19.03 -12.71
N ARG A 128 -16.32 -20.34 -12.99
CA ARG A 128 -15.40 -21.36 -12.47
C ARG A 128 -14.54 -21.89 -13.62
N TRP A 129 -13.24 -21.89 -13.39
CA TRP A 129 -12.24 -22.30 -14.37
C TRP A 129 -11.37 -23.41 -13.80
N ALA A 130 -11.14 -24.45 -14.59
CA ALA A 130 -10.08 -25.43 -14.36
C ALA A 130 -8.79 -24.90 -14.99
N MET A 131 -7.77 -24.70 -14.18
CA MET A 131 -6.52 -24.08 -14.61
C MET A 131 -5.31 -24.90 -14.19
N THR A 132 -4.30 -24.94 -15.06
CA THR A 132 -2.97 -25.41 -14.68
C THR A 132 -2.16 -24.21 -14.20
N LEU A 133 -1.97 -24.12 -12.89
CA LEU A 133 -1.35 -22.96 -12.22
C LEU A 133 0.06 -23.29 -11.74
N ARG A 134 0.99 -22.36 -11.97
CA ARG A 134 2.23 -22.26 -11.19
C ARG A 134 1.99 -21.27 -10.06
N LEU A 135 1.73 -21.81 -8.88
CA LEU A 135 1.45 -21.01 -7.70
C LEU A 135 2.73 -20.54 -7.02
N ARG A 136 2.72 -19.32 -6.50
CA ARG A 136 3.81 -18.68 -5.78
C ARG A 136 3.23 -17.95 -4.57
N ALA A 137 3.99 -17.95 -3.49
CA ALA A 137 3.68 -17.09 -2.35
C ALA A 137 3.82 -15.61 -2.73
N VAL A 138 2.94 -14.76 -2.19
CA VAL A 138 3.08 -13.32 -2.36
C VAL A 138 4.43 -12.84 -1.84
N HIS A 139 5.05 -11.96 -2.60
CA HIS A 139 6.30 -11.28 -2.24
C HIS A 139 6.27 -9.90 -2.88
N GLY A 140 6.45 -8.86 -2.07
CA GLY A 140 6.44 -7.48 -2.53
C GLY A 140 7.78 -6.81 -2.33
N GLU A 141 8.07 -5.82 -3.14
CA GLU A 141 9.18 -4.91 -2.94
C GLU A 141 8.99 -4.16 -1.63
N LEU A 142 10.07 -4.07 -0.84
CA LEU A 142 10.02 -3.43 0.48
C LEU A 142 11.11 -2.39 0.61
N ASN A 143 10.68 -1.12 0.63
CA ASN A 143 11.53 0.04 0.84
C ASN A 143 11.05 0.85 2.05
N ASP A 144 11.96 1.52 2.73
CA ASP A 144 11.64 2.36 3.87
C ASP A 144 10.72 3.52 3.46
N GLY A 145 9.63 3.70 4.21
CA GLY A 145 8.56 4.63 3.82
C GLY A 145 7.75 4.20 2.59
N GLY A 146 8.07 3.08 1.91
CA GLY A 146 7.36 2.61 0.73
C GLY A 146 6.02 1.94 1.01
N TYR A 147 5.22 1.75 -0.05
CA TYR A 147 3.98 0.98 0.03
C TYR A 147 4.27 -0.52 0.21
N ASP A 148 3.74 -1.11 1.26
CA ASP A 148 3.91 -2.51 1.59
C ASP A 148 2.82 -3.37 0.92
N SER A 149 3.11 -3.84 -0.28
CA SER A 149 2.20 -4.67 -1.08
C SER A 149 1.96 -6.04 -0.45
N GLN A 150 2.99 -6.62 0.20
CA GLN A 150 2.88 -7.93 0.86
C GLN A 150 1.94 -7.87 2.07
N LYS A 151 2.07 -6.85 2.94
CA LYS A 151 1.13 -6.58 4.03
C LYS A 151 -0.31 -6.42 3.53
N ASN A 152 -0.49 -5.64 2.45
CA ASN A 152 -1.82 -5.43 1.88
C ASN A 152 -2.42 -6.72 1.29
N ALA A 153 -1.61 -7.62 0.74
CA ALA A 153 -2.07 -8.92 0.25
C ALA A 153 -2.61 -9.80 1.40
N PHE A 154 -1.94 -9.82 2.56
CA PHE A 154 -2.45 -10.47 3.78
C PHE A 154 -3.76 -9.84 4.26
N ALA A 155 -3.83 -8.51 4.31
CA ALA A 155 -5.05 -7.80 4.70
C ALA A 155 -6.25 -8.05 3.78
N ARG A 156 -6.01 -8.53 2.55
CA ARG A 156 -7.04 -8.88 1.56
C ARG A 156 -7.23 -10.38 1.39
N HIS A 157 -6.57 -11.22 2.16
CA HIS A 157 -6.57 -12.69 2.01
C HIS A 157 -6.16 -13.16 0.60
N GLN A 158 -5.28 -12.42 -0.08
CA GLN A 158 -4.75 -12.71 -1.42
C GLN A 158 -3.26 -13.04 -1.33
N THR A 159 -2.94 -14.13 -0.66
CA THR A 159 -1.56 -14.50 -0.31
C THR A 159 -0.84 -15.28 -1.39
N LEU A 160 -1.52 -15.62 -2.50
CA LEU A 160 -0.95 -16.36 -3.61
C LEU A 160 -0.97 -15.54 -4.90
N SER A 161 0.04 -15.77 -5.75
CA SER A 161 0.01 -15.41 -7.15
C SER A 161 0.13 -16.67 -8.01
N GLY A 162 -0.61 -16.73 -9.11
CA GLY A 162 -0.64 -17.89 -9.99
C GLY A 162 -0.46 -17.49 -11.45
N ARG A 163 0.51 -18.12 -12.14
CA ARG A 163 0.60 -18.02 -13.59
C ARG A 163 -0.05 -19.26 -14.20
N PHE A 164 -1.10 -19.05 -15.00
CA PHE A 164 -1.76 -20.14 -15.70
C PHE A 164 -1.14 -20.39 -17.08
N THR A 165 -1.06 -21.67 -17.48
CA THR A 165 -0.61 -22.12 -18.80
C THR A 165 -1.75 -22.66 -19.63
N HIS A 166 -2.72 -23.30 -18.96
CA HIS A 166 -3.97 -23.78 -19.55
C HIS A 166 -5.13 -23.33 -18.67
N ALA A 167 -6.23 -22.94 -19.32
CA ALA A 167 -7.47 -22.59 -18.64
C ALA A 167 -8.66 -23.08 -19.47
N ALA A 168 -9.57 -23.79 -18.82
CA ALA A 168 -10.81 -24.26 -19.40
C ALA A 168 -11.99 -23.88 -18.51
N ILE A 169 -13.08 -23.45 -19.11
CA ILE A 169 -14.29 -23.08 -18.37
C ILE A 169 -14.97 -24.36 -17.86
N VAL A 170 -15.26 -24.39 -16.56
CA VAL A 170 -16.06 -25.45 -15.91
C VAL A 170 -17.51 -24.99 -15.75
N ASP A 171 -17.71 -23.73 -15.38
CA ASP A 171 -19.02 -23.10 -15.26
C ASP A 171 -18.96 -21.69 -15.87
N GLU A 172 -19.73 -21.47 -16.94
CA GLU A 172 -19.79 -20.21 -17.69
C GLU A 172 -20.65 -19.15 -17.00
N ARG A 173 -21.42 -19.52 -15.98
CA ARG A 173 -22.39 -18.62 -15.38
C ARG A 173 -21.70 -17.47 -14.67
N CYS A 174 -21.97 -16.28 -15.17
CA CYS A 174 -21.62 -15.04 -14.48
C CYS A 174 -22.50 -14.87 -13.25
N SER A 175 -21.93 -14.35 -12.18
CA SER A 175 -22.74 -13.94 -11.02
C SER A 175 -23.79 -12.88 -11.42
N LEU A 176 -24.94 -12.86 -10.73
CA LEU A 176 -25.99 -11.85 -10.96
C LEU A 176 -25.42 -10.43 -10.90
N ARG A 177 -24.50 -10.18 -9.98
CA ARG A 177 -23.79 -8.91 -9.87
C ARG A 177 -23.00 -8.60 -11.16
N SER A 178 -22.30 -9.56 -11.71
CA SER A 178 -21.50 -9.36 -12.92
C SER A 178 -22.36 -9.08 -14.14
N GLN A 179 -23.47 -9.82 -14.30
CA GLN A 179 -24.43 -9.58 -15.37
C GLN A 179 -25.00 -8.17 -15.30
N TYR A 180 -25.41 -7.75 -14.11
CA TYR A 180 -25.92 -6.40 -13.85
C TYR A 180 -24.88 -5.32 -14.11
N LEU A 181 -23.61 -5.54 -13.67
CA LEU A 181 -22.50 -4.64 -13.94
C LEU A 181 -22.24 -4.48 -15.44
N THR A 182 -22.22 -5.57 -16.20
CA THR A 182 -22.02 -5.53 -17.66
C THR A 182 -23.15 -4.77 -18.36
N SER A 183 -24.40 -4.97 -17.94
CA SER A 183 -25.55 -4.21 -18.45
C SER A 183 -25.39 -2.71 -18.20
N LEU A 184 -25.03 -2.33 -16.98
CA LEU A 184 -24.75 -0.94 -16.62
C LEU A 184 -23.56 -0.34 -17.41
N GLN A 185 -22.49 -1.11 -17.60
CA GLN A 185 -21.32 -0.66 -18.38
C GLN A 185 -21.71 -0.31 -19.81
N ASN A 186 -22.53 -1.16 -20.44
CA ASN A 186 -23.02 -0.91 -21.79
C ASN A 186 -23.86 0.39 -21.85
N THR A 187 -24.77 0.59 -20.91
CA THR A 187 -25.61 1.79 -20.83
C THR A 187 -24.77 3.04 -20.56
N LEU A 188 -23.83 2.96 -19.62
CA LEU A 188 -23.03 4.09 -19.17
C LEU A 188 -21.85 4.42 -20.09
N SER A 189 -21.54 3.58 -21.07
CA SER A 189 -20.49 3.85 -22.08
C SER A 189 -20.74 5.10 -22.92
N ALA A 190 -22.01 5.52 -23.04
CA ALA A 190 -22.42 6.72 -23.75
C ALA A 190 -22.17 8.02 -22.95
N TYR A 191 -21.83 7.94 -21.65
CA TYR A 191 -21.68 9.10 -20.78
C TYR A 191 -20.21 9.35 -20.46
N GLN A 192 -19.80 10.62 -20.45
CA GLN A 192 -18.41 11.03 -20.21
C GLN A 192 -17.87 10.55 -18.86
N TRP A 193 -18.68 10.61 -17.82
CA TRP A 193 -18.33 10.23 -16.45
C TRP A 193 -18.84 8.83 -16.06
N GLY A 194 -19.24 8.03 -17.07
CA GLY A 194 -19.69 6.65 -16.87
C GLY A 194 -18.76 5.79 -16.01
N PRO A 195 -17.43 5.79 -16.23
CA PRO A 195 -16.48 5.07 -15.39
C PRO A 195 -16.53 5.50 -13.92
N LEU A 196 -16.72 6.78 -13.65
CA LEU A 196 -16.81 7.29 -12.27
C LEU A 196 -18.17 6.97 -11.64
N ILE A 197 -19.25 7.00 -12.42
CA ILE A 197 -20.59 6.56 -11.97
C ILE A 197 -20.53 5.09 -11.54
N LEU A 198 -19.88 4.22 -12.32
CA LEU A 198 -19.67 2.81 -11.95
C LEU A 198 -18.80 2.67 -10.69
N GLY A 199 -17.78 3.51 -10.55
CA GLY A 199 -16.94 3.57 -9.35
C GLY A 199 -17.73 3.89 -8.09
N LEU A 200 -18.60 4.89 -8.17
CA LEU A 200 -19.43 5.37 -7.04
C LEU A 200 -20.59 4.42 -6.75
N GLY A 201 -21.22 3.81 -7.77
CA GLY A 201 -22.39 2.94 -7.61
C GLY A 201 -22.04 1.49 -7.31
N MET A 202 -21.09 0.91 -8.04
CA MET A 202 -20.75 -0.53 -8.01
C MET A 202 -19.38 -0.84 -7.42
N GLY A 203 -18.53 0.19 -7.14
CA GLY A 203 -17.17 0.02 -6.65
C GLY A 203 -16.16 -0.32 -7.74
N GLU A 204 -16.53 -0.25 -9.02
CA GLU A 204 -15.65 -0.55 -10.15
C GLU A 204 -14.79 0.68 -10.49
N ARG A 205 -13.47 0.58 -10.28
CA ARG A 205 -12.54 1.72 -10.39
C ARG A 205 -11.45 1.55 -11.44
N LEU A 206 -11.37 0.37 -12.04
CA LEU A 206 -10.29 0.04 -12.97
C LEU A 206 -10.36 0.92 -14.22
N SER A 207 -11.57 1.23 -14.69
CA SER A 207 -11.83 2.06 -15.88
C SER A 207 -11.66 3.57 -15.67
N VAL A 208 -11.45 4.06 -14.43
CA VAL A 208 -11.23 5.49 -14.15
C VAL A 208 -9.81 5.88 -14.56
N SER A 209 -9.69 6.94 -15.39
CA SER A 209 -8.41 7.40 -15.93
C SER A 209 -7.42 7.85 -14.86
N ARG A 210 -6.14 7.87 -15.22
CA ARG A 210 -5.07 8.26 -14.31
C ARG A 210 -5.14 9.75 -13.98
N GLU A 211 -5.46 10.59 -14.96
CA GLU A 211 -5.58 12.05 -14.80
C GLU A 211 -6.66 12.40 -13.76
N ILE A 212 -7.80 11.70 -13.78
CA ILE A 212 -8.87 11.88 -12.79
C ILE A 212 -8.38 11.48 -11.38
N LYS A 213 -7.66 10.36 -11.27
CA LYS A 213 -7.10 9.91 -9.99
C LYS A 213 -6.06 10.89 -9.44
N ASP A 214 -5.20 11.43 -10.29
CA ASP A 214 -4.20 12.42 -9.90
C ASP A 214 -4.84 13.73 -9.46
N LEU A 215 -5.82 14.25 -10.21
CA LEU A 215 -6.59 15.44 -9.82
C LEU A 215 -7.29 15.25 -8.47
N MET A 216 -7.90 14.09 -8.25
CA MET A 216 -8.57 13.79 -6.97
C MET A 216 -7.56 13.66 -5.81
N ARG A 217 -6.34 13.19 -6.07
CA ARG A 217 -5.26 13.18 -5.07
C ARG A 217 -4.81 14.60 -4.75
N GLU A 218 -4.54 15.41 -5.77
CA GLU A 218 -4.09 16.79 -5.63
C GLU A 218 -5.09 17.67 -4.88
N THR A 219 -6.39 17.45 -5.09
CA THR A 219 -7.47 18.15 -4.41
C THR A 219 -7.91 17.49 -3.09
N GLY A 220 -7.31 16.35 -2.70
CA GLY A 220 -7.67 15.61 -1.48
C GLY A 220 -9.06 14.99 -1.48
N THR A 221 -9.67 14.78 -2.66
CA THR A 221 -11.02 14.20 -2.84
C THR A 221 -11.01 12.71 -3.18
N MET A 222 -9.84 12.06 -3.22
CA MET A 222 -9.68 10.64 -3.58
C MET A 222 -10.57 9.69 -2.76
N HIS A 223 -10.86 10.04 -1.49
CA HIS A 223 -11.73 9.26 -0.62
C HIS A 223 -13.19 9.19 -1.11
N LEU A 224 -13.65 10.15 -1.95
CA LEU A 224 -14.99 10.14 -2.53
C LEU A 224 -15.14 9.08 -3.62
N MET A 225 -14.05 8.69 -4.31
CA MET A 225 -14.08 7.63 -5.32
C MET A 225 -14.28 6.24 -4.69
N ALA A 226 -13.99 6.08 -3.40
CA ALA A 226 -14.29 4.85 -2.67
C ALA A 226 -15.77 4.81 -2.30
N ILE A 227 -16.41 3.64 -2.45
CA ILE A 227 -17.70 3.46 -1.80
C ILE A 227 -17.48 3.66 -0.31
N SER A 228 -17.98 4.79 0.19
CA SER A 228 -17.80 5.15 1.59
C SER A 228 -18.90 4.53 2.46
N GLY A 229 -18.58 4.36 3.74
CA GLY A 229 -19.60 3.98 4.72
C GLY A 229 -20.81 4.92 4.72
N LEU A 230 -20.60 6.19 4.37
CA LEU A 230 -21.66 7.18 4.27
C LEU A 230 -22.65 6.85 3.14
N HIS A 231 -22.18 6.37 1.98
CA HIS A 231 -23.03 5.98 0.85
C HIS A 231 -23.95 4.82 1.22
N ILE A 232 -23.42 3.80 1.91
CA ILE A 232 -24.20 2.64 2.38
C ILE A 232 -25.19 3.07 3.48
N ALA A 233 -24.76 3.91 4.41
CA ALA A 233 -25.61 4.43 5.47
C ALA A 233 -26.73 5.32 4.91
N LEU A 234 -26.44 6.14 3.88
CA LEU A 234 -27.43 6.96 3.18
C LEU A 234 -28.49 6.08 2.49
N ALA A 235 -28.06 5.06 1.74
CA ALA A 235 -28.93 4.11 1.08
C ALA A 235 -29.80 3.34 2.07
N ALA A 236 -29.21 2.85 3.17
CA ALA A 236 -29.94 2.21 4.26
C ALA A 236 -30.96 3.15 4.92
N SER A 237 -30.58 4.42 5.12
CA SER A 237 -31.47 5.44 5.70
C SER A 237 -32.66 5.79 4.78
N ALA A 238 -32.43 5.83 3.46
CA ALA A 238 -33.48 6.03 2.48
C ALA A 238 -34.55 4.91 2.54
N VAL A 239 -34.06 3.64 2.59
CA VAL A 239 -34.96 2.49 2.74
C VAL A 239 -35.65 2.47 4.11
N TRP A 240 -34.93 2.84 5.17
CA TRP A 240 -35.53 3.02 6.50
C TRP A 240 -36.69 4.07 6.50
N LEU A 241 -36.44 5.23 5.85
CA LEU A 241 -37.47 6.28 5.70
C LEU A 241 -38.68 5.80 4.88
N LEU A 242 -38.40 5.09 3.77
CA LEU A 242 -39.47 4.51 2.93
C LEU A 242 -40.33 3.51 3.74
N ALA A 243 -39.65 2.56 4.42
CA ALA A 243 -40.35 1.59 5.27
C ALA A 243 -41.18 2.28 6.39
N ARG A 244 -40.63 3.37 6.97
CA ARG A 244 -41.33 4.18 7.94
C ARG A 244 -42.54 4.89 7.34
N GLY A 245 -42.43 5.41 6.11
CA GLY A 245 -43.55 6.02 5.37
C GLY A 245 -44.62 4.98 5.03
N ILE A 246 -44.27 3.77 4.63
CA ILE A 246 -45.21 2.68 4.36
C ILE A 246 -45.97 2.30 5.63
N GLN A 247 -45.29 2.27 6.80
CA GLN A 247 -45.96 2.00 8.08
C GLN A 247 -47.07 2.97 8.41
N PHE A 248 -47.05 4.21 7.87
CA PHE A 248 -48.10 5.18 8.06
C PHE A 248 -49.47 4.71 7.50
N PHE A 249 -49.42 3.87 6.45
CA PHE A 249 -50.61 3.33 5.78
C PHE A 249 -51.02 1.93 6.31
N LEU A 250 -50.28 1.36 7.27
CA LEU A 250 -50.53 0.02 7.80
C LEU A 250 -51.40 0.08 9.07
N PRO A 251 -52.19 -0.97 9.37
CA PRO A 251 -52.89 -1.12 10.63
C PRO A 251 -51.92 -1.05 11.83
N GLY A 252 -52.36 -0.46 12.96
CA GLY A 252 -51.51 -0.21 14.13
C GLY A 252 -50.74 -1.44 14.65
N ARG A 253 -51.30 -2.64 14.49
CA ARG A 253 -50.67 -3.92 14.87
C ARG A 253 -49.37 -4.24 14.09
N TRP A 254 -49.20 -3.60 12.92
CA TRP A 254 -48.01 -3.80 12.04
C TRP A 254 -46.99 -2.67 12.22
N ILE A 255 -47.28 -1.65 13.04
CA ILE A 255 -46.38 -0.55 13.31
C ILE A 255 -45.37 -0.97 14.38
N ILE A 256 -44.32 -1.62 13.96
CA ILE A 256 -43.22 -2.09 14.80
C ILE A 256 -41.98 -1.27 14.46
N TRP A 257 -41.38 -0.59 15.44
CA TRP A 257 -40.21 0.27 15.22
C TRP A 257 -38.97 -0.47 14.71
N GLN A 258 -38.92 -1.77 14.92
CA GLN A 258 -37.81 -2.63 14.42
C GLN A 258 -37.92 -2.87 12.91
N MET A 259 -39.10 -2.89 12.29
CA MET A 259 -39.24 -3.20 10.85
C MET A 259 -38.46 -2.25 9.94
N PRO A 260 -38.58 -0.90 10.06
CA PRO A 260 -37.79 0.01 9.26
C PRO A 260 -36.28 -0.19 9.47
N LEU A 261 -35.86 -0.47 10.72
CA LEU A 261 -34.47 -0.72 11.06
C LEU A 261 -33.91 -1.99 10.34
N LEU A 262 -34.69 -3.08 10.39
CA LEU A 262 -34.32 -4.31 9.71
C LEU A 262 -34.32 -4.14 8.18
N ALA A 263 -35.31 -3.42 7.62
CA ALA A 263 -35.33 -3.12 6.18
C ALA A 263 -34.06 -2.34 5.74
N GLY A 264 -33.68 -1.31 6.51
CA GLY A 264 -32.44 -0.58 6.25
C GLY A 264 -31.17 -1.44 6.36
N LEU A 265 -31.09 -2.33 7.35
CA LEU A 265 -29.95 -3.25 7.51
C LEU A 265 -29.88 -4.28 6.38
N LEU A 266 -31.00 -4.88 6.01
CA LEU A 266 -31.07 -5.83 4.89
C LEU A 266 -30.65 -5.17 3.58
N PHE A 267 -31.11 -3.93 3.35
CA PHE A 267 -30.69 -3.17 2.17
C PHE A 267 -29.20 -2.79 2.22
N ALA A 268 -28.66 -2.41 3.38
CA ALA A 268 -27.23 -2.16 3.54
C ALA A 268 -26.40 -3.41 3.20
N ALA A 269 -26.84 -4.59 3.66
CA ALA A 269 -26.17 -5.86 3.33
C ALA A 269 -26.29 -6.20 1.85
N PHE A 270 -27.47 -6.00 1.25
CA PHE A 270 -27.71 -6.18 -0.18
C PHE A 270 -26.83 -5.23 -1.02
N TYR A 271 -26.78 -3.96 -0.67
CA TYR A 271 -25.98 -2.97 -1.38
C TYR A 271 -24.45 -3.26 -1.21
N ALA A 272 -24.01 -3.67 -0.02
CA ALA A 272 -22.63 -4.11 0.17
C ALA A 272 -22.28 -5.34 -0.70
N TRP A 273 -23.21 -6.30 -0.86
CA TRP A 273 -23.07 -7.42 -1.77
C TRP A 273 -22.99 -6.94 -3.23
N LEU A 274 -23.85 -6.01 -3.63
CA LEU A 274 -23.89 -5.44 -4.98
C LEU A 274 -22.58 -4.71 -5.32
N THR A 275 -21.92 -4.08 -4.34
CA THR A 275 -20.61 -3.43 -4.49
C THR A 275 -19.43 -4.40 -4.47
N GLY A 276 -19.67 -5.71 -4.40
CA GLY A 276 -18.66 -6.77 -4.38
C GLY A 276 -18.00 -6.99 -3.03
N LEU A 277 -18.72 -6.74 -1.93
CA LEU A 277 -18.26 -6.92 -0.54
C LEU A 277 -16.90 -6.24 -0.27
N GLN A 278 -16.69 -5.08 -0.88
CA GLN A 278 -15.46 -4.33 -0.67
C GLN A 278 -15.24 -4.10 0.84
N PRO A 279 -14.00 -4.16 1.36
CA PRO A 279 -13.74 -4.05 2.80
C PRO A 279 -14.39 -2.83 3.49
N PRO A 280 -14.43 -1.62 2.90
CA PRO A 280 -15.16 -0.49 3.51
C PRO A 280 -16.66 -0.74 3.64
N ALA A 281 -17.28 -1.38 2.64
CA ALA A 281 -18.70 -1.69 2.63
C ALA A 281 -19.05 -2.71 3.72
N LEU A 282 -18.30 -3.80 3.81
CA LEU A 282 -18.50 -4.83 4.82
C LEU A 282 -18.36 -4.27 6.24
N ARG A 283 -17.34 -3.44 6.50
CA ARG A 283 -17.15 -2.76 7.79
C ARG A 283 -18.35 -1.89 8.17
N THR A 284 -18.93 -1.21 7.19
CA THR A 284 -20.12 -0.38 7.44
C THR A 284 -21.33 -1.22 7.81
N VAL A 285 -21.54 -2.35 7.13
CA VAL A 285 -22.63 -3.28 7.49
C VAL A 285 -22.42 -3.79 8.92
N ILE A 286 -21.22 -4.24 9.28
CA ILE A 286 -20.90 -4.68 10.65
C ILE A 286 -21.19 -3.55 11.65
N ALA A 287 -20.76 -2.32 11.37
CA ALA A 287 -21.01 -1.18 12.25
C ALA A 287 -22.53 -0.85 12.38
N LEU A 288 -23.29 -0.93 11.29
CA LEU A 288 -24.74 -0.73 11.33
C LEU A 288 -25.45 -1.84 12.13
N VAL A 289 -25.03 -3.09 11.98
CA VAL A 289 -25.56 -4.22 12.77
C VAL A 289 -25.26 -4.02 14.26
N VAL A 290 -24.02 -3.65 14.62
CA VAL A 290 -23.64 -3.34 16.01
C VAL A 290 -24.48 -2.18 16.54
N LEU A 291 -24.60 -1.10 15.78
CA LEU A 291 -25.40 0.07 16.19
C LEU A 291 -26.87 -0.30 16.42
N ALA A 292 -27.45 -1.12 15.53
CA ALA A 292 -28.82 -1.61 15.67
C ALA A 292 -28.97 -2.50 16.93
N ALA A 293 -28.05 -3.43 17.15
CA ALA A 293 -28.06 -4.29 18.33
C ALA A 293 -27.93 -3.49 19.64
N LEU A 294 -27.03 -2.50 19.66
CA LEU A 294 -26.89 -1.60 20.80
C LEU A 294 -28.15 -0.76 21.03
N LYS A 295 -28.78 -0.25 19.96
CA LYS A 295 -30.05 0.48 20.05
C LYS A 295 -31.20 -0.40 20.56
N MET A 296 -31.25 -1.65 20.10
CA MET A 296 -32.27 -2.62 20.54
C MET A 296 -32.07 -3.05 22.02
N SER A 297 -30.87 -2.93 22.56
CA SER A 297 -30.61 -3.22 23.99
C SER A 297 -31.33 -2.25 24.96
N GLY A 298 -31.88 -1.16 24.47
CA GLY A 298 -32.56 -0.15 25.29
C GLY A 298 -31.65 0.68 26.21
N ARG A 299 -30.31 0.43 26.16
CA ARG A 299 -29.33 1.14 26.99
C ARG A 299 -28.79 2.37 26.25
N GLN A 300 -28.42 3.39 26.99
CA GLN A 300 -27.67 4.53 26.45
C GLN A 300 -26.21 4.19 26.35
N TRP A 301 -25.62 4.36 25.15
CA TRP A 301 -24.23 4.11 24.85
C TRP A 301 -23.53 5.40 24.46
N SER A 302 -22.34 5.64 25.02
CA SER A 302 -21.53 6.78 24.60
C SER A 302 -20.99 6.55 23.18
N PRO A 303 -20.69 7.61 22.39
CA PRO A 303 -20.10 7.48 21.07
C PRO A 303 -18.80 6.65 21.08
N TRP A 304 -17.97 6.79 22.12
CA TRP A 304 -16.73 5.99 22.28
C TRP A 304 -17.01 4.50 22.50
N GLN A 305 -18.04 4.17 23.28
CA GLN A 305 -18.42 2.75 23.49
C GLN A 305 -18.94 2.12 22.18
N VAL A 306 -19.74 2.87 21.41
CA VAL A 306 -20.21 2.43 20.09
C VAL A 306 -19.02 2.22 19.16
N TRP A 307 -18.12 3.19 19.06
CA TRP A 307 -16.93 3.11 18.23
C TRP A 307 -16.04 1.92 18.60
N LEU A 308 -15.71 1.74 19.89
CA LEU A 308 -14.94 0.59 20.39
C LEU A 308 -15.59 -0.74 20.03
N THR A 309 -16.92 -0.84 20.19
CA THR A 309 -17.63 -2.08 19.89
C THR A 309 -17.64 -2.37 18.38
N CYS A 310 -17.79 -1.35 17.54
CA CYS A 310 -17.71 -1.52 16.08
C CYS A 310 -16.31 -1.97 15.64
N VAL A 311 -15.24 -1.34 16.14
CA VAL A 311 -13.85 -1.72 15.82
C VAL A 311 -13.56 -3.14 16.30
N ALA A 312 -13.96 -3.47 17.52
CA ALA A 312 -13.79 -4.82 18.06
C ALA A 312 -14.54 -5.88 17.24
N ALA A 313 -15.79 -5.61 16.85
CA ALA A 313 -16.57 -6.52 16.03
C ALA A 313 -15.92 -6.76 14.67
N ILE A 314 -15.38 -5.72 14.01
CA ILE A 314 -14.63 -5.83 12.75
C ILE A 314 -13.40 -6.72 12.93
N LEU A 315 -12.60 -6.50 13.98
CA LEU A 315 -11.38 -7.27 14.25
C LEU A 315 -11.66 -8.71 14.72
N ILE A 316 -12.78 -8.95 15.38
CA ILE A 316 -13.22 -10.31 15.73
C ILE A 316 -13.67 -11.06 14.48
N PHE A 317 -14.37 -10.38 13.57
CA PHE A 317 -14.79 -10.98 12.30
C PHE A 317 -13.60 -11.26 11.38
N ASP A 318 -12.67 -10.32 11.28
CA ASP A 318 -11.46 -10.43 10.47
C ASP A 318 -10.25 -9.84 11.22
N PRO A 319 -9.47 -10.67 11.95
CA PRO A 319 -8.28 -10.20 12.67
C PRO A 319 -7.21 -9.60 11.77
N LEU A 320 -7.08 -10.09 10.51
CA LEU A 320 -6.10 -9.58 9.56
C LEU A 320 -6.43 -8.19 9.04
N ALA A 321 -7.67 -7.72 9.24
CA ALA A 321 -8.03 -6.33 8.94
C ALA A 321 -7.16 -5.31 9.70
N VAL A 322 -6.52 -5.70 10.82
CA VAL A 322 -5.54 -4.86 11.55
C VAL A 322 -4.37 -4.42 10.66
N LEU A 323 -4.02 -5.20 9.64
CA LEU A 323 -2.98 -4.88 8.64
C LEU A 323 -3.47 -3.87 7.59
N SER A 324 -4.79 -3.63 7.52
CA SER A 324 -5.40 -2.80 6.48
C SER A 324 -5.25 -1.30 6.77
N GLN A 325 -4.53 -0.58 5.92
CA GLN A 325 -4.45 0.88 5.98
C GLN A 325 -5.83 1.54 5.90
N SER A 326 -6.76 0.96 5.14
CA SER A 326 -8.11 1.50 5.00
C SER A 326 -8.96 1.32 6.26
N LEU A 327 -8.72 0.27 7.09
CA LEU A 327 -9.33 0.17 8.41
C LEU A 327 -8.77 1.23 9.35
N ALA A 328 -7.44 1.38 9.38
CA ALA A 328 -6.79 2.39 10.20
C ALA A 328 -7.34 3.79 9.90
N LEU A 329 -7.40 4.18 8.61
CA LEU A 329 -7.97 5.48 8.20
C LEU A 329 -9.44 5.64 8.62
N SER A 330 -10.28 4.64 8.39
CA SER A 330 -11.72 4.76 8.71
C SER A 330 -11.99 4.78 10.22
N ALA A 331 -11.33 3.92 10.98
CA ALA A 331 -11.49 3.90 12.44
C ALA A 331 -10.95 5.18 13.09
N PHE A 332 -9.78 5.63 12.66
CA PHE A 332 -9.17 6.86 13.16
C PHE A 332 -9.98 8.11 12.79
N ALA A 333 -10.56 8.17 11.57
CA ALA A 333 -11.41 9.27 11.15
C ALA A 333 -12.66 9.41 12.05
N VAL A 334 -13.33 8.31 12.40
CA VAL A 334 -14.48 8.34 13.32
C VAL A 334 -14.05 8.73 14.73
N ALA A 335 -12.91 8.22 15.22
CA ALA A 335 -12.36 8.63 16.50
C ALA A 335 -12.04 10.15 16.54
N ALA A 336 -11.40 10.65 15.47
CA ALA A 336 -11.10 12.07 15.31
C ALA A 336 -12.36 12.94 15.32
N LEU A 337 -13.43 12.49 14.63
CA LEU A 337 -14.73 13.17 14.66
C LEU A 337 -15.33 13.23 16.07
N ILE A 338 -15.37 12.08 16.77
CA ILE A 338 -15.91 12.02 18.14
C ILE A 338 -15.10 12.96 19.05
N PHE A 339 -13.77 12.90 18.96
CA PHE A 339 -12.87 13.76 19.72
C PHE A 339 -13.11 15.23 19.42
N TRP A 340 -13.15 15.62 18.13
CA TRP A 340 -13.34 16.99 17.68
C TRP A 340 -14.62 17.61 18.21
N TYR A 341 -15.77 16.92 18.03
CA TYR A 341 -17.06 17.43 18.49
C TYR A 341 -17.22 17.50 20.01
N GLN A 342 -16.59 16.58 20.75
CA GLN A 342 -16.69 16.56 22.20
C GLN A 342 -15.75 17.54 22.90
N TRP A 343 -14.55 17.73 22.32
CA TRP A 343 -13.47 18.48 22.98
C TRP A 343 -13.36 19.92 22.51
N LEU A 344 -13.78 20.22 21.30
CA LEU A 344 -13.77 21.56 20.73
C LEU A 344 -15.17 21.95 20.24
N PRO A 345 -16.12 22.29 21.16
CA PRO A 345 -17.50 22.60 20.76
C PRO A 345 -17.55 23.86 19.89
N LEU A 346 -18.51 23.86 18.94
CA LEU A 346 -18.76 25.00 18.07
C LEU A 346 -19.00 26.29 18.90
N PRO A 347 -18.32 27.40 18.58
CA PRO A 347 -18.50 28.66 19.26
C PRO A 347 -19.94 29.17 19.21
N SER A 348 -20.39 29.82 20.27
CA SER A 348 -21.80 30.28 20.44
C SER A 348 -22.23 31.33 19.40
N TRP A 349 -21.29 32.13 18.86
CA TRP A 349 -21.57 33.14 17.84
C TRP A 349 -22.01 32.57 16.48
N GLN A 350 -21.70 31.31 16.20
CA GLN A 350 -22.14 30.61 14.97
C GLN A 350 -23.60 30.11 15.05
N ARG A 351 -24.33 30.45 16.08
CA ARG A 351 -25.74 30.03 16.25
C ARG A 351 -26.75 30.84 15.40
N SER A 352 -26.30 31.83 14.60
CA SER A 352 -27.18 32.53 13.66
C SER A 352 -27.73 31.54 12.62
N ARG A 353 -29.05 31.52 12.40
CA ARG A 353 -29.77 30.47 11.64
C ARG A 353 -29.34 30.33 10.17
N GLY A 354 -28.88 31.42 9.53
CA GLY A 354 -28.56 31.42 8.08
C GLY A 354 -27.21 30.77 7.72
N LEU A 355 -26.13 31.06 8.46
CA LEU A 355 -24.76 30.61 8.15
C LEU A 355 -24.36 29.34 8.90
N ARG A 356 -25.19 28.82 9.77
CA ARG A 356 -24.90 27.66 10.61
C ARG A 356 -24.50 26.40 9.84
N PRO A 357 -25.17 26.01 8.73
CA PRO A 357 -24.78 24.82 7.97
C PRO A 357 -23.37 24.94 7.38
N LEU A 358 -23.06 26.09 6.76
CA LEU A 358 -21.75 26.35 6.17
C LEU A 358 -20.67 26.37 7.25
N ALA A 359 -20.90 27.07 8.36
CA ALA A 359 -19.97 27.13 9.47
C ALA A 359 -19.70 25.74 10.09
N THR A 360 -20.72 24.91 10.19
CA THR A 360 -20.57 23.52 10.66
C THR A 360 -19.75 22.68 9.68
N LEU A 361 -19.96 22.87 8.38
CA LEU A 361 -19.21 22.16 7.36
C LEU A 361 -17.73 22.58 7.35
N VAL A 362 -17.44 23.89 7.42
CA VAL A 362 -16.07 24.42 7.54
C VAL A 362 -15.41 23.88 8.81
N TYR A 363 -16.09 23.93 9.94
CA TYR A 363 -15.61 23.42 11.22
C TYR A 363 -15.26 21.92 11.13
N LEU A 364 -16.12 21.12 10.48
CA LEU A 364 -15.88 19.70 10.24
C LEU A 364 -14.63 19.49 9.38
N GLN A 365 -14.51 20.22 8.26
CA GLN A 365 -13.39 20.06 7.34
C GLN A 365 -12.04 20.47 7.97
N VAL A 366 -12.02 21.55 8.75
CA VAL A 366 -10.84 21.95 9.51
C VAL A 366 -10.42 20.88 10.52
N GLY A 367 -11.39 20.35 11.27
CA GLY A 367 -11.12 19.28 12.23
C GLY A 367 -10.55 18.02 11.57
N MET A 368 -11.16 17.60 10.46
CA MET A 368 -10.69 16.43 9.71
C MET A 368 -9.30 16.66 9.08
N LEU A 369 -9.05 17.85 8.49
CA LEU A 369 -7.74 18.19 7.94
C LEU A 369 -6.65 18.09 9.02
N LEU A 370 -6.86 18.70 10.19
CA LEU A 370 -5.87 18.77 11.27
C LEU A 370 -5.67 17.44 11.98
N LEU A 371 -6.76 16.74 12.31
CA LEU A 371 -6.68 15.52 13.12
C LEU A 371 -6.30 14.28 12.32
N LEU A 372 -6.51 14.26 11.01
CA LEU A 372 -6.06 13.13 10.16
C LEU A 372 -4.60 13.27 9.70
N LEU A 373 -3.96 14.43 9.89
CA LEU A 373 -2.57 14.65 9.46
C LEU A 373 -1.60 13.54 9.86
N PRO A 374 -1.56 13.03 11.11
CA PRO A 374 -0.59 12.02 11.49
C PRO A 374 -0.70 10.77 10.62
N LEU A 375 -1.92 10.32 10.37
CA LEU A 375 -2.15 9.10 9.62
C LEU A 375 -2.01 9.32 8.11
N GLN A 376 -2.39 10.50 7.59
CA GLN A 376 -2.18 10.87 6.19
C GLN A 376 -0.70 10.93 5.85
N VAL A 377 0.11 11.59 6.67
CA VAL A 377 1.56 11.68 6.46
C VAL A 377 2.22 10.31 6.56
N LEU A 378 1.82 9.48 7.53
CA LEU A 378 2.38 8.14 7.69
C LEU A 378 2.05 7.20 6.51
N ILE A 379 0.87 7.34 5.88
CA ILE A 379 0.40 6.43 4.83
C ILE A 379 0.70 6.96 3.43
N PHE A 380 0.54 8.26 3.20
CA PHE A 380 0.60 8.88 1.87
C PHE A 380 1.79 9.81 1.68
N HIS A 381 2.58 10.06 2.73
CA HIS A 381 3.74 10.97 2.73
C HIS A 381 3.38 12.39 2.27
N GLY A 382 2.15 12.81 2.54
CA GLY A 382 1.66 14.12 2.15
C GLY A 382 0.19 14.32 2.49
N PHE A 383 -0.27 15.53 2.26
CA PHE A 383 -1.66 15.92 2.40
C PHE A 383 -2.00 17.04 1.40
N SER A 384 -3.28 17.26 1.14
CA SER A 384 -3.73 18.33 0.24
C SER A 384 -4.33 19.49 1.04
N VAL A 385 -3.77 20.67 0.89
CA VAL A 385 -4.32 21.92 1.47
C VAL A 385 -5.62 22.31 0.74
N SER A 386 -5.67 22.09 -0.59
CA SER A 386 -6.87 22.33 -1.39
C SER A 386 -8.06 21.49 -0.95
N SER A 387 -7.84 20.42 -0.18
CA SER A 387 -8.89 19.53 0.35
C SER A 387 -9.90 20.29 1.22
N LEU A 388 -9.48 21.33 1.93
CA LEU A 388 -10.37 22.14 2.75
C LEU A 388 -11.47 22.78 1.88
N VAL A 389 -11.08 23.41 0.79
CA VAL A 389 -12.01 24.07 -0.14
C VAL A 389 -12.75 23.04 -0.99
N ALA A 390 -12.03 22.08 -1.56
CA ALA A 390 -12.61 21.04 -2.41
C ALA A 390 -13.73 20.28 -1.70
N ASN A 391 -13.53 19.87 -0.46
CA ASN A 391 -14.51 19.08 0.28
C ASN A 391 -15.73 19.90 0.76
N LEU A 392 -15.66 21.24 0.79
CA LEU A 392 -16.82 22.08 1.10
C LEU A 392 -17.93 21.95 0.04
N PHE A 393 -17.60 21.72 -1.21
CA PHE A 393 -18.58 21.52 -2.27
C PHE A 393 -18.64 20.06 -2.76
N ALA A 394 -17.50 19.36 -2.83
CA ALA A 394 -17.47 18.00 -3.38
C ALA A 394 -18.22 17.00 -2.50
N VAL A 395 -18.02 17.04 -1.17
CA VAL A 395 -18.71 16.12 -0.25
C VAL A 395 -20.22 16.31 -0.28
N PRO A 396 -20.80 17.52 -0.14
CA PRO A 396 -22.24 17.70 -0.26
C PRO A 396 -22.80 17.31 -1.63
N LEU A 397 -22.13 17.72 -2.73
CA LEU A 397 -22.61 17.43 -4.08
C LEU A 397 -22.63 15.93 -4.36
N VAL A 398 -21.54 15.22 -4.06
CA VAL A 398 -21.48 13.77 -4.27
C VAL A 398 -22.47 13.05 -3.37
N THR A 399 -22.55 13.42 -2.08
CA THR A 399 -23.38 12.71 -1.11
C THR A 399 -24.88 12.94 -1.32
N PHE A 400 -25.31 14.18 -1.60
CA PHE A 400 -26.73 14.52 -1.65
C PHE A 400 -27.32 14.63 -3.05
N ILE A 401 -26.48 14.69 -4.10
CA ILE A 401 -26.93 14.80 -5.48
C ILE A 401 -26.44 13.61 -6.32
N SER A 402 -25.12 13.44 -6.50
CA SER A 402 -24.61 12.45 -7.46
C SER A 402 -24.93 11.02 -7.02
N VAL A 403 -24.66 10.64 -5.77
CA VAL A 403 -24.92 9.27 -5.27
C VAL A 403 -26.40 8.91 -5.24
N PRO A 404 -27.33 9.77 -4.74
CA PRO A 404 -28.77 9.49 -4.86
C PRO A 404 -29.25 9.31 -6.30
N LEU A 405 -28.77 10.14 -7.25
CA LEU A 405 -29.09 9.98 -8.66
C LEU A 405 -28.54 8.66 -9.23
N ILE A 406 -27.30 8.30 -8.88
CA ILE A 406 -26.68 7.03 -9.29
C ILE A 406 -27.49 5.85 -8.77
N LEU A 407 -27.87 5.85 -7.48
CA LEU A 407 -28.70 4.78 -6.89
C LEU A 407 -30.09 4.70 -7.53
N LEU A 408 -30.69 5.86 -7.83
CA LEU A 408 -31.97 5.93 -8.54
C LEU A 408 -31.83 5.39 -9.97
N GLY A 409 -30.79 5.77 -10.70
CA GLY A 409 -30.50 5.25 -12.04
C GLY A 409 -30.29 3.74 -12.03
N MET A 410 -29.51 3.24 -11.07
CA MET A 410 -29.33 1.79 -10.85
C MET A 410 -30.66 1.08 -10.57
N PHE A 411 -31.55 1.70 -9.79
CA PHE A 411 -32.87 1.12 -9.53
C PHE A 411 -33.75 1.14 -10.78
N LEU A 412 -33.80 2.24 -11.52
CA LEU A 412 -34.59 2.38 -12.74
C LEU A 412 -34.12 1.43 -13.86
N HIS A 413 -32.81 1.13 -13.90
CA HIS A 413 -32.21 0.19 -14.85
C HIS A 413 -32.82 -1.24 -14.76
N LEU A 414 -33.48 -1.58 -13.66
CA LEU A 414 -34.16 -2.87 -13.49
C LEU A 414 -35.56 -2.91 -14.16
N PHE A 415 -36.05 -1.77 -14.65
CA PHE A 415 -37.40 -1.63 -15.20
C PHE A 415 -37.36 -1.09 -16.64
N PRO A 416 -38.34 -1.39 -17.47
CA PRO A 416 -38.39 -0.93 -18.86
C PRO A 416 -38.83 0.56 -18.96
N VAL A 417 -38.12 1.47 -18.31
CA VAL A 417 -38.43 2.92 -18.23
C VAL A 417 -37.28 3.77 -18.83
N ALA A 418 -36.83 3.39 -20.01
CA ALA A 418 -35.62 3.90 -20.64
C ALA A 418 -35.53 5.45 -20.70
N ALA A 419 -36.65 6.15 -20.95
CA ALA A 419 -36.66 7.61 -21.01
C ALA A 419 -36.35 8.25 -19.63
N LEU A 420 -36.92 7.74 -18.56
CA LEU A 420 -36.67 8.23 -17.21
C LEU A 420 -35.26 7.86 -16.75
N GLU A 421 -34.83 6.64 -17.06
CA GLU A 421 -33.46 6.16 -16.77
C GLU A 421 -32.42 7.06 -17.41
N SER A 422 -32.56 7.39 -18.73
CA SER A 422 -31.62 8.24 -19.45
C SER A 422 -31.55 9.67 -18.89
N ILE A 423 -32.68 10.24 -18.44
CA ILE A 423 -32.71 11.55 -17.79
C ILE A 423 -31.91 11.52 -16.47
N VAL A 424 -32.09 10.47 -15.67
CA VAL A 424 -31.39 10.31 -14.38
C VAL A 424 -29.88 10.13 -14.62
N TRP A 425 -29.46 9.29 -15.59
CA TRP A 425 -28.06 9.12 -15.91
C TRP A 425 -27.43 10.40 -16.45
N LEU A 426 -28.13 11.13 -17.34
CA LEU A 426 -27.65 12.41 -17.83
C LEU A 426 -27.48 13.42 -16.69
N THR A 427 -28.42 13.47 -15.73
CA THR A 427 -28.33 14.39 -14.61
C THR A 427 -27.16 14.00 -13.68
N ALA A 428 -26.95 12.72 -13.43
CA ALA A 428 -25.79 12.23 -12.68
C ALA A 428 -24.47 12.58 -13.37
N ASP A 429 -24.37 12.38 -14.69
CA ASP A 429 -23.20 12.74 -15.50
C ASP A 429 -22.91 14.24 -15.43
N LYS A 430 -23.94 15.10 -15.59
CA LYS A 430 -23.80 16.56 -15.49
C LYS A 430 -23.41 17.02 -14.08
N SER A 431 -23.93 16.35 -13.03
CA SER A 431 -23.53 16.66 -11.65
C SER A 431 -22.04 16.41 -11.41
N LEU A 432 -21.51 15.31 -11.96
CA LEU A 432 -20.07 15.00 -11.91
C LEU A 432 -19.26 15.93 -12.81
N ALA A 433 -19.74 16.25 -14.00
CA ALA A 433 -19.11 17.25 -14.89
C ALA A 433 -18.93 18.59 -14.16
N GLY A 434 -19.96 19.08 -13.49
CA GLY A 434 -19.89 20.29 -12.67
C GLY A 434 -18.90 20.19 -11.52
N LEU A 435 -18.85 19.05 -10.84
CA LEU A 435 -17.87 18.78 -9.80
C LEU A 435 -16.43 18.90 -10.32
N PHE A 436 -16.12 18.17 -11.39
CA PHE A 436 -14.76 18.15 -11.94
C PHE A 436 -14.38 19.48 -12.58
N TRP A 437 -15.34 20.21 -13.17
CA TRP A 437 -15.11 21.57 -13.64
C TRP A 437 -14.67 22.52 -12.50
N LEU A 438 -15.22 22.36 -11.29
CA LEU A 438 -14.79 23.12 -10.11
C LEU A 438 -13.40 22.63 -9.60
N LEU A 439 -13.21 21.31 -9.52
CA LEU A 439 -11.94 20.74 -9.03
C LEU A 439 -10.75 21.13 -9.89
N MET A 440 -10.91 21.15 -11.23
CA MET A 440 -9.86 21.55 -12.19
C MET A 440 -9.46 23.03 -12.05
N ARG A 441 -10.24 23.87 -11.39
CA ARG A 441 -9.92 25.28 -11.12
C ARG A 441 -9.18 25.52 -9.83
N LEU A 442 -9.13 24.50 -8.95
CA LEU A 442 -8.35 24.61 -7.72
C LEU A 442 -6.85 24.44 -8.05
N PRO A 443 -5.99 25.19 -7.35
CA PRO A 443 -4.56 24.98 -7.47
C PRO A 443 -4.19 23.57 -6.98
N ASN A 444 -3.09 23.02 -7.49
CA ASN A 444 -2.51 21.81 -6.90
C ASN A 444 -2.17 22.09 -5.45
N GLY A 445 -2.92 21.45 -4.56
CA GLY A 445 -2.78 21.62 -3.10
C GLY A 445 -1.97 20.52 -2.43
N TRP A 446 -1.48 19.56 -3.19
CA TRP A 446 -0.71 18.46 -2.63
C TRP A 446 0.63 18.95 -2.09
N GLN A 447 0.91 18.62 -0.84
CA GLN A 447 2.17 18.89 -0.17
C GLN A 447 2.83 17.57 0.21
N ASP A 448 3.97 17.30 -0.41
CA ASP A 448 4.82 16.18 0.01
C ASP A 448 5.46 16.53 1.36
N VAL A 449 5.45 15.58 2.27
CA VAL A 449 5.97 15.74 3.64
C VAL A 449 6.99 14.64 3.88
N ASP A 450 8.16 15.04 4.38
CA ASP A 450 9.24 14.13 4.73
C ASP A 450 9.10 13.55 6.14
N GLU A 451 9.89 12.52 6.47
CA GLU A 451 9.83 11.79 7.73
C GLU A 451 10.03 12.68 8.98
N ARG A 452 10.70 13.80 8.86
CA ARG A 452 10.99 14.72 9.98
C ARG A 452 9.72 15.40 10.50
N TRP A 453 8.71 15.57 9.66
CA TRP A 453 7.43 16.19 10.02
C TRP A 453 6.48 15.26 10.75
N GLN A 454 6.68 13.95 10.71
CA GLN A 454 5.73 12.97 11.23
C GLN A 454 5.33 13.22 12.69
N TYR A 455 6.29 13.58 13.54
CA TYR A 455 6.00 13.86 14.95
C TYR A 455 5.26 15.19 15.15
N LEU A 456 5.56 16.19 14.32
CA LEU A 456 4.90 17.50 14.39
C LEU A 456 3.41 17.41 14.01
N THR A 457 3.02 16.42 13.20
CA THR A 457 1.61 16.17 12.83
C THR A 457 0.73 15.84 14.05
N LEU A 458 1.32 15.43 15.17
CA LEU A 458 0.60 15.18 16.42
C LEU A 458 0.24 16.48 17.17
N LEU A 459 0.84 17.60 16.79
CA LEU A 459 0.66 18.88 17.48
C LEU A 459 -0.80 19.32 17.60
N PRO A 460 -1.66 19.24 16.58
CA PRO A 460 -3.08 19.61 16.71
C PRO A 460 -3.80 18.84 17.83
N TRP A 461 -3.55 17.54 17.97
CA TRP A 461 -4.10 16.71 19.05
C TRP A 461 -3.63 17.19 20.41
N LEU A 462 -2.33 17.42 20.56
CA LEU A 462 -1.73 17.85 21.82
C LEU A 462 -2.17 19.27 22.20
N LEU A 463 -2.35 20.17 21.23
CA LEU A 463 -2.85 21.53 21.48
C LEU A 463 -4.30 21.49 22.01
N ILE A 464 -5.18 20.68 21.44
CA ILE A 464 -6.55 20.53 21.90
C ILE A 464 -6.61 19.93 23.31
N ILE A 465 -5.80 18.88 23.56
CA ILE A 465 -5.69 18.24 24.88
C ILE A 465 -5.15 19.24 25.91
N GLY A 466 -4.07 19.93 25.59
CA GLY A 466 -3.46 20.93 26.46
C GLY A 466 -4.39 22.09 26.78
N TRP A 467 -5.15 22.57 25.78
CA TRP A 467 -6.16 23.61 25.98
C TRP A 467 -7.30 23.10 26.90
N ARG A 468 -7.79 21.89 26.65
CA ARG A 468 -8.90 21.30 27.42
C ARG A 468 -8.57 21.08 28.88
N PHE A 469 -7.34 20.67 29.20
CA PHE A 469 -6.85 20.49 30.57
C PHE A 469 -6.19 21.74 31.17
N ARG A 470 -6.23 22.88 30.48
CA ARG A 470 -5.57 24.13 30.91
C ARG A 470 -4.04 23.95 31.14
N ALA A 471 -3.42 23.00 30.42
CA ALA A 471 -2.01 22.68 30.61
C ALA A 471 -1.10 23.88 30.27
N PHE A 472 -1.51 24.74 29.32
CA PHE A 472 -0.76 25.95 28.94
C PHE A 472 -0.63 26.97 30.09
N SER A 473 -1.62 26.99 30.99
CA SER A 473 -1.56 27.85 32.19
C SER A 473 -0.97 27.14 33.41
N ALA A 474 -1.20 25.83 33.53
CA ALA A 474 -0.73 25.03 34.67
C ALA A 474 0.74 24.63 34.58
N VAL A 475 1.21 24.26 33.39
CA VAL A 475 2.56 23.74 33.14
C VAL A 475 3.15 24.26 31.81
N PRO A 476 3.25 25.60 31.60
CA PRO A 476 3.64 26.20 30.31
C PRO A 476 5.00 25.73 29.83
N ALA A 477 5.95 25.55 30.72
CA ALA A 477 7.30 25.10 30.41
C ALA A 477 7.30 23.66 29.81
N VAL A 478 6.45 22.77 30.33
CA VAL A 478 6.32 21.39 29.80
C VAL A 478 5.70 21.43 28.41
N CYS A 479 4.67 22.25 28.18
CA CYS A 479 4.05 22.40 26.87
C CYS A 479 5.03 22.97 25.85
N LEU A 480 5.84 23.96 26.21
CA LEU A 480 6.87 24.53 25.35
C LEU A 480 7.95 23.48 25.03
N ALA A 481 8.48 22.81 26.07
CA ALA A 481 9.48 21.76 25.89
C ALA A 481 8.98 20.64 25.00
N GLY A 482 7.74 20.17 25.18
CA GLY A 482 7.11 19.17 24.33
C GLY A 482 7.00 19.62 22.88
N SER A 483 6.61 20.87 22.63
CA SER A 483 6.55 21.44 21.27
C SER A 483 7.93 21.53 20.62
N VAL A 484 8.97 21.92 21.38
CA VAL A 484 10.36 21.95 20.90
C VAL A 484 10.85 20.54 20.55
N VAL A 485 10.56 19.53 21.40
CA VAL A 485 10.94 18.13 21.13
C VAL A 485 10.27 17.61 19.86
N LEU A 486 8.98 17.92 19.64
CA LEU A 486 8.27 17.52 18.41
C LEU A 486 8.83 18.21 17.16
N ALA A 487 9.30 19.44 17.28
CA ALA A 487 9.87 20.20 16.19
C ALA A 487 11.38 19.97 16.00
N PHE A 488 12.06 19.36 16.98
CA PHE A 488 13.50 19.12 16.96
C PHE A 488 14.02 18.43 15.69
N PRO A 489 13.35 17.40 15.14
CA PRO A 489 13.80 16.73 13.91
C PRO A 489 13.88 17.66 12.69
N LEU A 490 13.15 18.79 12.68
CA LEU A 490 13.19 19.76 11.57
C LEU A 490 14.51 20.54 11.51
N TRP A 491 15.15 20.75 12.67
CA TRP A 491 16.41 21.50 12.78
C TRP A 491 17.63 20.59 12.88
N HIS A 492 17.41 19.37 13.37
CA HIS A 492 18.51 18.43 13.52
C HIS A 492 18.88 17.87 12.15
N ARG A 493 20.03 18.27 11.64
CA ARG A 493 20.68 17.65 10.50
C ARG A 493 21.89 16.92 11.04
N ASP A 494 21.95 15.64 10.80
CA ASP A 494 23.17 14.87 11.05
C ASP A 494 24.28 15.43 10.16
N LYS A 495 25.11 16.28 10.75
CA LYS A 495 26.34 16.79 10.12
C LYS A 495 27.49 15.79 10.29
N THR A 496 27.18 14.51 10.21
CA THR A 496 28.20 13.48 10.26
C THR A 496 28.96 13.45 8.93
N ASP A 497 30.28 13.25 8.98
CA ASP A 497 31.09 13.02 7.77
C ASP A 497 30.76 11.67 7.10
N SER A 498 29.72 11.00 7.55
CA SER A 498 29.23 9.77 7.00
C SER A 498 28.54 9.97 5.64
N TRP A 499 28.62 8.97 4.81
CA TRP A 499 27.81 8.84 3.60
C TRP A 499 27.10 7.50 3.58
N SER A 500 26.03 7.39 2.82
CA SER A 500 25.25 6.16 2.75
C SER A 500 25.03 5.72 1.32
N LEU A 501 24.98 4.40 1.16
CA LEU A 501 24.61 3.75 -0.08
C LEU A 501 23.35 2.93 0.16
N HIS A 502 22.28 3.21 -0.59
CA HIS A 502 21.03 2.50 -0.51
C HIS A 502 20.77 1.74 -1.80
N MET A 503 20.70 0.41 -1.72
CA MET A 503 20.17 -0.43 -2.80
C MET A 503 18.67 -0.57 -2.56
N LEU A 504 17.87 0.07 -3.42
CA LEU A 504 16.41 0.00 -3.32
C LEU A 504 15.92 -1.35 -3.86
N ASP A 505 14.90 -1.88 -3.21
CA ASP A 505 14.18 -3.06 -3.71
C ASP A 505 13.21 -2.61 -4.80
N VAL A 506 13.66 -2.65 -6.05
CA VAL A 506 12.87 -2.26 -7.23
C VAL A 506 12.32 -3.47 -7.99
N GLY A 507 12.39 -4.66 -7.38
CA GLY A 507 12.07 -5.92 -8.06
C GLY A 507 13.16 -6.28 -9.07
N GLN A 508 12.79 -6.56 -10.33
CA GLN A 508 13.79 -6.78 -11.38
C GLN A 508 14.34 -5.45 -11.86
N GLY A 509 15.67 -5.33 -11.87
CA GLY A 509 16.40 -4.12 -12.25
C GLY A 509 17.31 -3.61 -11.15
N LEU A 510 17.86 -2.43 -11.34
CA LEU A 510 18.79 -1.81 -10.41
C LEU A 510 18.43 -0.35 -10.15
N ALA A 511 18.45 0.04 -8.90
CA ALA A 511 18.44 1.44 -8.49
C ALA A 511 19.20 1.57 -7.17
N MET A 512 20.27 2.37 -7.18
CA MET A 512 21.04 2.67 -5.99
C MET A 512 21.10 4.17 -5.77
N VAL A 513 21.08 4.57 -4.50
CA VAL A 513 21.15 5.97 -4.10
C VAL A 513 22.39 6.16 -3.24
N ILE A 514 23.26 7.06 -3.64
CA ILE A 514 24.43 7.52 -2.91
C ILE A 514 24.05 8.83 -2.24
N GLU A 515 24.03 8.83 -0.91
CA GLU A 515 23.61 9.95 -0.10
C GLU A 515 24.78 10.54 0.68
N ARG A 516 24.92 11.87 0.65
CA ARG A 516 25.78 12.64 1.57
C ARG A 516 25.25 14.06 1.74
N HIS A 517 25.22 14.56 2.98
CA HIS A 517 24.81 15.92 3.34
C HIS A 517 23.39 16.31 2.82
N GLY A 518 22.44 15.35 2.78
CA GLY A 518 21.07 15.57 2.30
C GLY A 518 20.93 15.73 0.78
N LYS A 519 21.98 15.40 0.04
CA LYS A 519 22.02 15.32 -1.42
C LYS A 519 22.17 13.89 -1.88
N ALA A 520 21.77 13.61 -3.10
CA ALA A 520 21.86 12.27 -3.65
C ALA A 520 22.42 12.24 -5.07
N ILE A 521 23.10 11.15 -5.41
CA ILE A 521 23.33 10.69 -6.78
C ILE A 521 22.72 9.31 -6.92
N LEU A 522 22.03 9.08 -8.03
CA LEU A 522 21.51 7.76 -8.35
C LEU A 522 22.48 7.00 -9.26
N TYR A 523 22.49 5.68 -9.11
CA TYR A 523 23.07 4.76 -10.08
C TYR A 523 21.96 3.81 -10.54
N ASP A 524 21.57 3.95 -11.81
CA ASP A 524 20.40 3.36 -12.46
C ASP A 524 19.03 3.81 -11.86
N THR A 525 17.95 3.49 -12.55
CA THR A 525 16.61 4.06 -12.28
C THR A 525 15.50 3.01 -12.28
N GLY A 526 15.86 1.72 -12.29
CA GLY A 526 14.90 0.62 -12.28
C GLY A 526 14.12 0.45 -13.58
N LEU A 527 13.12 -0.43 -13.50
CA LEU A 527 12.34 -0.93 -14.64
C LEU A 527 11.22 0.04 -15.05
N ALA A 528 10.94 0.08 -16.38
CA ALA A 528 9.70 0.62 -16.92
C ALA A 528 8.83 -0.48 -17.53
N TRP A 529 7.51 -0.29 -17.42
CA TRP A 529 6.48 -1.16 -18.00
C TRP A 529 5.33 -0.35 -18.58
N PRO A 530 4.46 -0.94 -19.42
CA PRO A 530 3.29 -0.23 -19.92
C PRO A 530 2.45 0.36 -18.79
N GLY A 531 2.41 1.70 -18.72
CA GLY A 531 1.63 2.42 -17.73
C GLY A 531 2.37 2.83 -16.44
N GLY A 532 3.70 2.65 -16.31
CA GLY A 532 4.48 3.14 -15.15
C GLY A 532 5.94 2.75 -15.16
N ASP A 533 6.64 3.19 -14.14
CA ASP A 533 8.05 2.85 -13.93
C ASP A 533 8.41 2.83 -12.43
N SER A 534 9.56 2.23 -12.11
CA SER A 534 10.06 2.12 -10.74
C SER A 534 10.39 3.48 -10.12
N ALA A 535 10.79 4.47 -10.93
CA ALA A 535 11.09 5.79 -10.39
C ALA A 535 9.83 6.47 -9.87
N GLN A 536 8.74 6.45 -10.63
CA GLN A 536 7.48 7.03 -10.23
C GLN A 536 6.86 6.34 -9.00
N GLN A 537 6.98 5.01 -8.93
CA GLN A 537 6.31 4.24 -7.87
C GLN A 537 7.13 4.08 -6.59
N LEU A 538 8.47 4.00 -6.70
CA LEU A 538 9.34 3.65 -5.59
C LEU A 538 10.40 4.73 -5.32
N ILE A 539 11.18 5.15 -6.34
CA ILE A 539 12.38 5.96 -6.12
C ILE A 539 12.03 7.41 -5.76
N ILE A 540 11.13 8.05 -6.51
CA ILE A 540 10.72 9.45 -6.25
C ILE A 540 10.04 9.58 -4.89
N PRO A 541 9.07 8.72 -4.50
CA PRO A 541 8.49 8.74 -3.16
C PRO A 541 9.53 8.52 -2.06
N TRP A 542 10.47 7.60 -2.27
CA TRP A 542 11.54 7.32 -1.32
C TRP A 542 12.47 8.54 -1.12
N LEU A 543 12.93 9.16 -2.21
CA LEU A 543 13.76 10.37 -2.14
C LEU A 543 13.06 11.53 -1.41
N ARG A 544 11.78 11.75 -1.71
CA ARG A 544 10.99 12.81 -1.05
C ARG A 544 10.79 12.53 0.43
N TRP A 545 10.50 11.27 0.79
CA TRP A 545 10.31 10.85 2.18
C TRP A 545 11.58 11.07 3.02
N HIS A 546 12.74 10.72 2.49
CA HIS A 546 14.03 10.94 3.15
C HIS A 546 14.59 12.36 2.97
N HIS A 547 13.82 13.30 2.41
CA HIS A 547 14.24 14.68 2.16
C HIS A 547 15.52 14.79 1.34
N LEU A 548 15.71 13.92 0.36
CA LEU A 548 16.87 13.88 -0.52
C LEU A 548 16.60 14.58 -1.85
N SER A 549 17.53 15.43 -2.26
CA SER A 549 17.49 16.09 -3.56
C SER A 549 18.54 15.47 -4.47
N PRO A 550 18.12 14.74 -5.54
CA PRO A 550 19.07 14.16 -6.49
C PRO A 550 19.70 15.25 -7.34
N GLU A 551 21.03 15.32 -7.34
CA GLU A 551 21.82 16.22 -8.17
C GLU A 551 22.19 15.59 -9.52
N GLY A 552 22.27 14.26 -9.57
CA GLY A 552 22.61 13.56 -10.78
C GLY A 552 22.20 12.09 -10.79
N VAL A 553 22.25 11.51 -11.98
CA VAL A 553 22.09 10.08 -12.21
C VAL A 553 23.20 9.56 -13.09
N ILE A 554 23.74 8.41 -12.73
CA ILE A 554 24.68 7.63 -13.54
C ILE A 554 23.88 6.45 -14.08
N LEU A 555 23.75 6.35 -15.41
CA LEU A 555 23.16 5.19 -16.05
C LEU A 555 24.28 4.21 -16.42
N SER A 556 24.11 2.96 -16.02
CA SER A 556 25.02 1.90 -16.43
C SER A 556 24.95 1.63 -17.93
N HIS A 557 23.76 1.34 -18.45
CA HIS A 557 23.51 1.06 -19.85
C HIS A 557 22.04 1.31 -20.24
N GLU A 558 21.64 0.97 -21.49
CA GLU A 558 20.36 1.35 -22.08
C GLU A 558 19.16 0.44 -21.78
N HIS A 559 19.31 -0.67 -21.08
CA HIS A 559 18.20 -1.59 -20.83
C HIS A 559 17.14 -0.98 -19.92
N LEU A 560 15.88 -1.39 -20.15
CA LEU A 560 14.73 -0.80 -19.47
C LEU A 560 14.70 -1.06 -17.95
N ASP A 561 15.33 -2.10 -17.48
CA ASP A 561 15.44 -2.42 -16.06
C ASP A 561 16.54 -1.61 -15.34
N HIS A 562 17.28 -0.76 -16.08
CA HIS A 562 18.28 0.19 -15.58
C HIS A 562 17.92 1.65 -15.88
N ALA A 563 17.52 1.94 -17.11
CA ALA A 563 17.21 3.30 -17.57
C ALA A 563 15.72 3.62 -17.58
N GLY A 564 14.85 2.68 -17.20
CA GLY A 564 13.39 2.80 -17.36
C GLY A 564 12.75 3.98 -16.63
N GLY A 565 13.23 4.30 -15.44
CA GLY A 565 12.67 5.40 -14.63
C GLY A 565 13.24 6.79 -14.94
N LEU A 566 14.20 6.91 -15.89
CA LEU A 566 14.89 8.17 -16.13
C LEU A 566 13.96 9.33 -16.50
N ALA A 567 12.95 9.08 -17.33
CA ALA A 567 12.03 10.12 -17.78
C ALA A 567 11.22 10.71 -16.60
N SER A 568 10.74 9.87 -15.70
CA SER A 568 10.01 10.30 -14.51
C SER A 568 10.90 11.09 -13.55
N LEU A 569 12.15 10.65 -13.34
CA LEU A 569 13.13 11.40 -12.53
C LEU A 569 13.44 12.75 -13.12
N LYS A 570 13.66 12.82 -14.45
CA LYS A 570 13.95 14.07 -15.14
C LYS A 570 12.77 15.05 -15.11
N THR A 571 11.55 14.53 -15.11
CA THR A 571 10.34 15.35 -14.90
C THR A 571 10.27 15.90 -13.49
N ALA A 572 10.60 15.08 -12.47
CA ALA A 572 10.58 15.52 -11.08
C ALA A 572 11.73 16.49 -10.73
N TRP A 573 12.93 16.27 -11.32
CA TRP A 573 14.12 17.11 -11.11
C TRP A 573 14.79 17.47 -12.45
N PRO A 574 14.29 18.47 -13.19
CA PRO A 574 14.80 18.85 -14.51
C PRO A 574 16.27 19.27 -14.53
N ALA A 575 16.77 19.84 -13.43
CA ALA A 575 18.16 20.31 -13.32
C ALA A 575 19.19 19.18 -13.07
N MET A 576 18.74 17.94 -12.80
CA MET A 576 19.60 16.80 -12.53
C MET A 576 20.49 16.49 -13.74
N TRP A 577 21.82 16.39 -13.54
CA TRP A 577 22.73 15.94 -14.60
C TRP A 577 22.64 14.43 -14.82
N ILE A 578 22.93 14.00 -16.04
CA ILE A 578 22.95 12.59 -16.41
C ILE A 578 24.34 12.24 -16.90
N ARG A 579 24.91 11.15 -16.42
CA ARG A 579 26.18 10.60 -16.88
C ARG A 579 25.97 9.16 -17.36
N SER A 580 26.49 8.84 -18.54
CA SER A 580 26.32 7.49 -19.11
C SER A 580 27.41 7.17 -20.14
N PRO A 581 27.60 5.90 -20.53
CA PRO A 581 28.43 5.52 -21.67
C PRO A 581 27.68 5.68 -23.00
N LEU A 582 26.43 6.15 -22.95
CA LEU A 582 25.58 6.33 -24.12
C LEU A 582 25.84 7.72 -24.73
N ALA A 583 25.93 7.80 -26.02
CA ALA A 583 26.11 9.09 -26.72
C ALA A 583 24.78 9.82 -26.90
N TRP A 584 23.95 9.89 -25.86
CA TRP A 584 22.66 10.57 -25.89
C TRP A 584 22.83 12.07 -25.60
N ALA A 585 22.04 12.89 -26.27
CA ALA A 585 22.09 14.35 -26.08
C ALA A 585 21.88 14.74 -24.62
N GLY A 586 22.73 15.61 -24.09
CA GLY A 586 22.66 16.08 -22.71
C GLY A 586 23.26 15.13 -21.67
N HIS A 587 23.80 13.98 -22.06
CA HIS A 587 24.50 13.09 -21.15
C HIS A 587 25.99 13.45 -21.07
N LEU A 588 26.49 13.56 -19.83
CA LEU A 588 27.93 13.61 -19.57
C LEU A 588 28.54 12.21 -19.81
N PRO A 589 29.77 12.14 -20.32
CA PRO A 589 30.38 10.86 -20.60
C PRO A 589 30.72 10.06 -19.34
N CYS A 590 30.59 8.73 -19.40
CA CYS A 590 31.13 7.77 -18.45
C CYS A 590 32.01 6.76 -19.15
N PHE A 591 33.28 7.09 -19.27
CA PHE A 591 34.28 6.22 -19.91
C PHE A 591 35.48 6.00 -19.00
N ARG A 592 36.17 4.91 -19.22
CA ARG A 592 37.36 4.51 -18.47
C ARG A 592 38.40 5.64 -18.36
N GLY A 593 38.81 5.90 -17.10
CA GLY A 593 39.81 6.92 -16.75
C GLY A 593 39.21 8.25 -16.36
N GLN A 594 37.92 8.48 -16.58
CA GLN A 594 37.24 9.68 -16.09
C GLN A 594 37.13 9.63 -14.57
N ARG A 595 37.39 10.81 -13.95
CA ARG A 595 37.31 10.99 -12.50
C ARG A 595 36.61 12.30 -12.19
N TRP A 596 35.74 12.28 -11.20
CA TRP A 596 35.09 13.48 -10.67
C TRP A 596 34.88 13.35 -9.18
N GLN A 597 34.65 14.48 -8.55
CA GLN A 597 34.36 14.56 -7.12
C GLN A 597 32.93 15.06 -6.89
N TRP A 598 32.30 14.53 -5.87
CA TRP A 598 31.00 14.99 -5.40
C TRP A 598 30.94 14.86 -3.88
N GLN A 599 30.65 15.95 -3.18
CA GLN A 599 30.51 16.00 -1.71
C GLN A 599 31.72 15.35 -0.97
N GLY A 600 32.93 15.46 -1.49
CA GLY A 600 34.12 14.83 -0.91
C GLY A 600 34.30 13.33 -1.23
N LEU A 601 33.39 12.73 -2.01
CA LEU A 601 33.55 11.39 -2.57
C LEU A 601 34.21 11.48 -3.94
N THR A 602 35.14 10.56 -4.22
CA THR A 602 35.80 10.44 -5.52
C THR A 602 35.14 9.34 -6.33
N PHE A 603 34.65 9.67 -7.51
CA PHE A 603 34.10 8.74 -8.48
C PHE A 603 35.14 8.50 -9.59
N THR A 604 35.41 7.24 -9.90
CA THR A 604 36.35 6.85 -10.97
C THR A 604 35.65 5.84 -11.87
N ALA A 605 35.55 6.16 -13.16
CA ALA A 605 35.03 5.23 -14.17
C ALA A 605 36.14 4.27 -14.61
N HIS A 606 35.88 2.98 -14.48
CA HIS A 606 36.80 1.90 -14.87
C HIS A 606 36.44 1.25 -16.22
N TRP A 607 35.19 1.39 -16.66
CA TRP A 607 34.65 0.81 -17.89
C TRP A 607 33.45 1.65 -18.38
N PRO A 608 33.12 1.67 -19.69
CA PRO A 608 33.85 1.10 -20.84
C PRO A 608 34.96 2.01 -21.36
N PRO A 609 35.84 1.54 -22.27
CA PRO A 609 36.69 2.43 -23.06
C PRO A 609 35.86 3.37 -23.93
N GLU A 610 36.36 4.59 -24.20
CA GLU A 610 35.64 5.60 -24.98
C GLU A 610 35.28 5.09 -26.39
N ASN A 611 36.19 4.42 -27.06
CA ASN A 611 35.99 3.84 -28.40
C ASN A 611 35.62 2.35 -28.30
N THR A 612 34.66 2.00 -27.47
CA THR A 612 34.26 0.61 -27.30
C THR A 612 33.29 0.15 -28.39
N ALA A 613 33.48 -1.08 -28.89
CA ALA A 613 32.50 -1.78 -29.69
C ALA A 613 31.47 -2.55 -28.84
N ALA A 614 31.57 -2.52 -27.51
CA ALA A 614 30.66 -3.19 -26.60
C ALA A 614 29.27 -2.57 -26.67
N LYS A 615 28.24 -3.42 -26.60
CA LYS A 615 26.82 -3.04 -26.63
C LYS A 615 26.09 -3.69 -25.46
N GLY A 616 24.91 -3.18 -25.12
CA GLY A 616 24.07 -3.72 -24.06
C GLY A 616 24.83 -3.85 -22.74
N ASN A 617 24.69 -4.97 -22.05
CA ASN A 617 25.29 -5.25 -20.74
C ASN A 617 26.80 -4.92 -20.67
N ASN A 618 27.55 -5.35 -21.65
CA ASN A 618 29.01 -5.15 -21.69
C ASN A 618 29.43 -3.69 -21.93
N ARG A 619 28.50 -2.77 -22.20
CA ARG A 619 28.74 -1.34 -22.28
C ARG A 619 28.50 -0.62 -20.94
N SER A 620 28.13 -1.33 -19.87
CA SER A 620 27.81 -0.71 -18.59
C SER A 620 28.93 0.19 -18.06
N CYS A 621 28.54 1.38 -17.58
CA CYS A 621 29.45 2.30 -16.90
C CYS A 621 29.82 1.74 -15.52
N VAL A 622 31.02 1.22 -15.36
CA VAL A 622 31.54 0.73 -14.09
C VAL A 622 32.22 1.87 -13.33
N VAL A 623 31.72 2.16 -12.13
CA VAL A 623 32.22 3.27 -11.31
C VAL A 623 32.62 2.80 -9.94
N LYS A 624 33.84 3.16 -9.53
CA LYS A 624 34.26 3.07 -8.14
C LYS A 624 34.00 4.39 -7.42
N ILE A 625 33.35 4.31 -6.25
CA ILE A 625 33.15 5.40 -5.31
C ILE A 625 34.10 5.19 -4.15
N ASP A 626 34.84 6.22 -3.76
CA ASP A 626 35.91 6.12 -2.77
C ASP A 626 35.91 7.37 -1.87
N ASP A 627 35.88 7.18 -0.56
CA ASP A 627 35.99 8.26 0.45
C ASP A 627 37.42 8.42 1.00
N GLY A 628 38.37 7.62 0.51
CA GLY A 628 39.74 7.56 0.97
C GLY A 628 40.02 6.42 1.96
N GLU A 629 39.03 5.84 2.59
CA GLU A 629 39.14 4.72 3.54
C GLU A 629 38.34 3.49 3.09
N GLN A 630 37.15 3.73 2.59
CA GLN A 630 36.24 2.68 2.13
C GLN A 630 35.74 2.98 0.70
N SER A 631 35.48 1.93 -0.05
CA SER A 631 35.08 2.09 -1.43
C SER A 631 34.04 1.07 -1.87
N VAL A 632 33.26 1.46 -2.87
CA VAL A 632 32.22 0.64 -3.48
C VAL A 632 32.42 0.58 -4.98
N LEU A 633 32.38 -0.61 -5.56
CA LEU A 633 32.41 -0.83 -7.00
C LEU A 633 30.98 -1.09 -7.51
N LEU A 634 30.47 -0.17 -8.32
CA LEU A 634 29.20 -0.29 -9.03
C LEU A 634 29.49 -0.79 -10.44
N THR A 635 28.95 -1.93 -10.81
CA THR A 635 29.32 -2.67 -12.01
C THR A 635 28.28 -2.63 -13.12
N GLY A 636 27.03 -2.26 -12.79
CA GLY A 636 25.92 -2.47 -13.71
C GLY A 636 25.80 -3.94 -14.09
N ASP A 637 25.61 -4.21 -15.37
CA ASP A 637 25.35 -5.56 -15.88
C ASP A 637 26.51 -6.11 -16.72
N ILE A 638 27.76 -5.67 -16.44
CA ILE A 638 28.91 -6.22 -17.17
C ILE A 638 28.93 -7.75 -17.07
N GLU A 639 29.38 -8.38 -18.14
CA GLU A 639 29.59 -9.81 -18.23
C GLU A 639 31.08 -10.14 -18.27
N ALA A 640 31.43 -11.41 -18.20
CA ALA A 640 32.83 -11.88 -18.13
C ALA A 640 33.75 -11.26 -19.18
N GLN A 641 33.28 -10.97 -20.39
CA GLN A 641 34.08 -10.33 -21.45
C GLN A 641 34.51 -8.91 -21.04
N ALA A 642 33.60 -8.11 -20.53
CA ALA A 642 33.90 -6.75 -20.07
C ALA A 642 34.76 -6.78 -18.80
N GLU A 643 34.46 -7.69 -17.86
CA GLU A 643 35.22 -7.91 -16.64
C GLU A 643 36.73 -8.18 -16.98
N LEU A 644 37.02 -9.14 -17.87
CA LEU A 644 38.35 -9.46 -18.28
C LEU A 644 39.03 -8.32 -19.05
N GLY A 645 38.27 -7.60 -19.89
CA GLY A 645 38.75 -6.40 -20.58
C GLY A 645 39.15 -5.28 -19.62
N MET A 646 38.41 -5.11 -18.54
CA MET A 646 38.71 -4.13 -17.48
C MET A 646 39.95 -4.53 -16.69
N LEU A 647 40.10 -5.80 -16.33
CA LEU A 647 41.24 -6.34 -15.59
C LEU A 647 42.59 -6.19 -16.33
N SER A 648 42.59 -6.30 -17.65
CA SER A 648 43.81 -6.21 -18.48
C SER A 648 44.51 -4.85 -18.41
N HIS A 649 43.82 -3.79 -17.91
CA HIS A 649 44.31 -2.42 -17.96
C HIS A 649 44.66 -1.80 -16.61
N ARG A 650 43.83 -2.01 -15.58
CA ARG A 650 43.98 -1.32 -14.27
C ARG A 650 43.48 -2.13 -13.08
N TRP A 651 43.75 -3.41 -13.05
CA TRP A 651 43.20 -4.32 -12.03
C TRP A 651 43.50 -3.92 -10.57
N ARG A 652 44.67 -3.28 -10.27
CA ARG A 652 45.02 -2.85 -8.91
C ARG A 652 44.10 -1.75 -8.35
N GLN A 653 43.43 -1.01 -9.20
CA GLN A 653 42.56 0.09 -8.79
C GLN A 653 41.11 -0.39 -8.49
N LEU A 654 40.81 -1.67 -8.72
CA LEU A 654 39.48 -2.23 -8.52
C LEU A 654 39.19 -2.64 -7.08
N ALA A 655 40.26 -2.76 -6.24
CA ALA A 655 40.06 -3.11 -4.81
C ALA A 655 39.01 -2.22 -4.17
N SER A 656 37.98 -2.84 -3.59
CA SER A 656 36.80 -2.14 -3.07
C SER A 656 36.15 -2.91 -1.93
N THR A 657 35.72 -2.22 -0.89
CA THR A 657 35.10 -2.81 0.30
C THR A 657 33.81 -3.55 -0.04
N LEU A 658 33.00 -2.97 -0.94
CA LEU A 658 31.75 -3.54 -1.41
C LEU A 658 31.73 -3.61 -2.94
N ILE A 659 30.99 -4.59 -3.45
CA ILE A 659 30.69 -4.71 -4.88
C ILE A 659 29.17 -4.84 -5.09
N GLN A 660 28.61 -4.07 -6.03
CA GLN A 660 27.31 -4.40 -6.60
C GLN A 660 27.53 -5.59 -7.54
N VAL A 661 26.74 -6.64 -7.34
CA VAL A 661 26.87 -7.90 -8.11
C VAL A 661 26.51 -7.65 -9.57
N PRO A 662 27.42 -7.93 -10.53
CA PRO A 662 27.13 -7.71 -11.93
C PRO A 662 25.96 -8.54 -12.44
N HIS A 663 25.16 -7.95 -13.31
CA HIS A 663 24.07 -8.59 -14.06
C HIS A 663 23.16 -9.44 -13.17
N HIS A 664 22.75 -8.87 -12.03
CA HIS A 664 21.84 -9.49 -11.06
C HIS A 664 22.26 -10.89 -10.58
N GLY A 665 23.53 -11.24 -10.70
CA GLY A 665 24.05 -12.58 -10.38
C GLY A 665 23.83 -13.62 -11.48
N SER A 666 23.84 -13.19 -12.75
CA SER A 666 23.81 -14.08 -13.92
C SER A 666 25.04 -14.98 -14.01
N ASN A 667 24.89 -16.16 -14.58
CA ASN A 667 26.01 -17.06 -14.90
C ASN A 667 27.00 -16.48 -15.93
N THR A 668 26.62 -15.44 -16.67
CA THR A 668 27.47 -14.79 -17.67
C THR A 668 28.43 -13.79 -17.08
N SER A 669 28.31 -13.49 -15.78
CA SER A 669 29.06 -12.48 -15.05
C SER A 669 29.76 -13.04 -13.80
N SER A 670 30.42 -12.17 -13.07
CA SER A 670 31.04 -12.48 -11.77
C SER A 670 32.17 -13.51 -11.90
N SER A 671 33.14 -13.22 -12.77
CA SER A 671 34.31 -14.09 -12.93
C SER A 671 35.19 -14.12 -11.69
N THR A 672 35.80 -15.29 -11.40
CA THR A 672 36.74 -15.44 -10.27
C THR A 672 37.86 -14.38 -10.29
N PRO A 673 38.50 -14.07 -11.45
CA PRO A 673 39.54 -13.04 -11.49
C PRO A 673 39.02 -11.65 -11.05
N LEU A 674 37.77 -11.28 -11.38
CA LEU A 674 37.20 -10.03 -10.93
C LEU A 674 37.09 -10.01 -9.40
N LEU A 675 36.50 -11.04 -8.80
CA LEU A 675 36.27 -11.09 -7.36
C LEU A 675 37.59 -11.07 -6.57
N GLN A 676 38.60 -11.81 -7.04
CA GLN A 676 39.93 -11.84 -6.45
C GLN A 676 40.67 -10.50 -6.56
N ARG A 677 40.32 -9.64 -7.54
CA ARG A 677 40.97 -8.32 -7.71
C ARG A 677 40.19 -7.21 -7.01
N VAL A 678 38.91 -7.40 -6.78
CA VAL A 678 38.10 -6.49 -5.97
C VAL A 678 38.42 -6.68 -4.49
N GLU A 679 38.71 -7.90 -4.05
CA GLU A 679 39.03 -8.23 -2.64
C GLU A 679 37.96 -7.70 -1.65
N GLY A 680 36.70 -7.71 -2.06
CA GLY A 680 35.62 -7.13 -1.33
C GLY A 680 35.15 -8.01 -0.17
N GLN A 681 34.45 -7.39 0.78
CA GLN A 681 33.90 -8.09 1.94
C GLN A 681 32.40 -8.34 1.81
N VAL A 682 31.70 -7.49 1.07
CA VAL A 682 30.23 -7.54 0.94
C VAL A 682 29.84 -7.43 -0.53
N SER A 683 28.90 -8.26 -0.94
CA SER A 683 28.27 -8.21 -2.26
C SER A 683 26.80 -7.87 -2.14
N LEU A 684 26.35 -6.88 -2.94
CA LEU A 684 24.98 -6.40 -2.98
C LEU A 684 24.34 -6.78 -4.32
N ALA A 685 23.27 -7.57 -4.29
CA ALA A 685 22.58 -8.05 -5.48
C ALA A 685 21.13 -7.54 -5.52
N SER A 686 20.76 -6.90 -6.63
CA SER A 686 19.39 -6.43 -6.87
C SER A 686 18.69 -7.33 -7.86
N MET A 687 17.52 -7.88 -7.53
CA MET A 687 16.69 -8.71 -8.40
C MET A 687 15.30 -8.94 -7.82
N ALA A 688 14.35 -9.38 -8.66
CA ALA A 688 13.06 -9.88 -8.17
C ALA A 688 13.18 -11.32 -7.66
N ARG A 689 12.43 -11.67 -6.61
CA ARG A 689 12.34 -13.05 -6.10
C ARG A 689 11.91 -14.05 -7.18
N TYR A 690 10.96 -13.68 -8.03
CA TYR A 690 10.35 -14.53 -9.04
C TYR A 690 10.65 -14.01 -10.46
N ASN A 691 11.94 -13.78 -10.75
CA ASN A 691 12.35 -13.33 -12.07
C ASN A 691 12.35 -14.47 -13.12
N ALA A 692 12.21 -14.10 -14.39
CA ALA A 692 12.14 -15.05 -15.50
C ALA A 692 13.47 -15.74 -15.80
N TRP A 693 14.59 -15.09 -15.46
CA TRP A 693 15.97 -15.55 -15.74
C TRP A 693 16.54 -16.45 -14.65
N ARG A 694 15.79 -16.67 -13.56
CA ARG A 694 16.21 -17.46 -12.39
C ARG A 694 17.47 -16.90 -11.69
N PHE A 695 17.62 -15.58 -11.69
CA PHE A 695 18.68 -14.93 -10.92
C PHE A 695 18.37 -14.94 -9.42
N PRO A 696 19.40 -14.97 -8.54
CA PRO A 696 20.82 -15.19 -8.85
C PRO A 696 21.10 -16.67 -9.15
N SER A 697 22.11 -16.93 -9.97
CA SER A 697 22.58 -18.28 -10.19
C SER A 697 23.22 -18.86 -8.93
N LYS A 698 22.91 -20.11 -8.60
CA LYS A 698 23.54 -20.83 -7.48
C LYS A 698 25.07 -20.88 -7.59
N LYS A 699 25.57 -20.96 -8.81
CA LYS A 699 27.03 -20.96 -9.10
C LYS A 699 27.65 -19.65 -8.66
N VAL A 700 27.00 -18.50 -9.00
CA VAL A 700 27.50 -17.17 -8.66
C VAL A 700 27.43 -16.94 -7.15
N VAL A 701 26.33 -17.29 -6.50
CA VAL A 701 26.20 -17.16 -5.03
C VAL A 701 27.27 -17.97 -4.31
N ARG A 702 27.52 -19.22 -4.74
CA ARG A 702 28.60 -20.05 -4.17
C ARG A 702 29.96 -19.39 -4.38
N LEU A 703 30.25 -18.89 -5.59
CA LEU A 703 31.51 -18.24 -5.90
C LEU A 703 31.82 -17.08 -4.98
N TYR A 704 30.85 -16.15 -4.79
CA TYR A 704 31.00 -15.04 -3.85
C TYR A 704 31.30 -15.53 -2.42
N ARG A 705 30.58 -16.54 -1.94
CA ARG A 705 30.82 -17.12 -0.62
C ARG A 705 32.18 -17.79 -0.48
N THR A 706 32.61 -18.49 -1.52
CA THR A 706 33.93 -19.14 -1.56
C THR A 706 35.07 -18.12 -1.56
N GLU A 707 34.88 -16.99 -2.25
CA GLU A 707 35.87 -15.88 -2.27
C GLU A 707 35.74 -14.97 -1.01
N GLY A 708 34.93 -15.38 -0.01
CA GLY A 708 34.85 -14.71 1.31
C GLY A 708 33.90 -13.55 1.40
N TYR A 709 33.02 -13.30 0.39
CA TYR A 709 32.06 -12.22 0.43
C TYR A 709 30.81 -12.59 1.25
N GLN A 710 30.33 -11.64 2.04
CA GLN A 710 28.98 -11.68 2.57
C GLN A 710 27.98 -11.37 1.45
N TRP A 711 27.17 -12.36 1.07
CA TRP A 711 26.12 -12.18 0.06
C TRP A 711 24.89 -11.55 0.66
N LEU A 712 24.42 -10.44 0.08
CA LEU A 712 23.15 -9.77 0.42
C LEU A 712 22.35 -9.51 -0.86
N ASP A 713 21.05 -9.77 -0.81
CA ASP A 713 20.15 -9.54 -1.95
C ASP A 713 18.84 -8.89 -1.55
N THR A 714 18.22 -8.16 -2.48
CA THR A 714 16.96 -7.43 -2.24
C THR A 714 15.76 -8.34 -1.97
N PRO A 715 15.61 -9.54 -2.59
CA PRO A 715 14.49 -10.42 -2.25
C PRO A 715 14.44 -10.83 -0.78
N GLN A 716 15.60 -11.15 -0.19
CA GLN A 716 15.67 -11.56 1.22
C GLN A 716 15.70 -10.38 2.17
N SER A 717 16.38 -9.32 1.80
CA SER A 717 16.64 -8.17 2.68
C SER A 717 15.61 -7.03 2.58
N GLY A 718 14.87 -6.92 1.47
CA GLY A 718 14.26 -5.67 1.06
C GLY A 718 15.33 -4.65 0.71
N GLN A 719 15.07 -3.38 0.90
CA GLN A 719 16.09 -2.33 0.81
C GLN A 719 17.29 -2.66 1.68
N ILE A 720 18.49 -2.48 1.11
CA ILE A 720 19.77 -2.64 1.82
C ILE A 720 20.42 -1.26 1.90
N SER A 721 20.69 -0.79 3.11
CA SER A 721 21.36 0.49 3.36
C SER A 721 22.70 0.25 4.05
N VAL A 722 23.75 0.83 3.51
CA VAL A 722 25.10 0.78 4.06
C VAL A 722 25.55 2.19 4.38
N THR A 723 25.74 2.49 5.66
CA THR A 723 26.27 3.77 6.12
C THR A 723 27.74 3.62 6.45
N PHE A 724 28.58 4.46 5.86
CA PHE A 724 30.01 4.52 6.05
C PHE A 724 30.37 5.67 6.99
N SER A 725 31.11 5.41 8.06
CA SER A 725 31.56 6.38 9.04
C SER A 725 33.01 6.07 9.39
N HIS A 726 33.95 6.94 9.05
CA HIS A 726 35.39 6.72 9.26
C HIS A 726 35.77 5.24 9.02
N HIS A 727 36.36 4.55 9.96
CA HIS A 727 36.81 3.15 9.81
C HIS A 727 35.69 2.08 9.94
N SER A 728 34.41 2.48 10.09
CA SER A 728 33.30 1.56 10.31
C SER A 728 32.23 1.67 9.22
N ARG A 729 31.51 0.56 9.03
CA ARG A 729 30.32 0.53 8.20
C ARG A 729 29.19 -0.15 8.96
N HIS A 730 27.99 0.35 8.77
CA HIS A 730 26.78 -0.23 9.33
C HIS A 730 25.83 -0.65 8.21
N ILE A 731 25.49 -1.95 8.16
CA ILE A 731 24.61 -2.52 7.14
C ILE A 731 23.24 -2.75 7.77
N ARG A 732 22.21 -2.14 7.20
CA ARG A 732 20.81 -2.31 7.58
C ARG A 732 20.05 -3.02 6.46
N ARG A 733 19.36 -4.09 6.79
CA ARG A 733 18.47 -4.85 5.93
C ARG A 733 17.05 -4.64 6.40
N LEU A 734 16.18 -4.14 5.52
CA LEU A 734 14.87 -3.65 5.94
C LEU A 734 13.99 -4.76 6.51
N ARG A 735 13.91 -5.92 5.85
CA ARG A 735 13.08 -7.06 6.29
C ARG A 735 13.56 -7.68 7.61
N GLU A 736 14.85 -7.66 7.90
CA GLU A 736 15.41 -8.38 9.04
C GLU A 736 15.69 -7.49 10.25
N HIS A 737 16.21 -6.28 10.02
CA HIS A 737 16.69 -5.43 11.11
C HIS A 737 15.73 -4.31 11.47
N TYR A 738 15.07 -3.71 10.47
CA TYR A 738 14.27 -2.51 10.68
C TYR A 738 12.77 -2.81 10.78
N LEU A 739 12.25 -3.67 9.92
CA LEU A 739 10.86 -4.10 9.90
C LEU A 739 10.72 -5.62 9.94
N PRO A 740 11.25 -6.31 10.98
CA PRO A 740 11.03 -7.74 11.11
C PRO A 740 9.56 -7.99 11.44
N ARG A 741 8.80 -8.43 10.45
CA ARG A 741 7.37 -8.73 10.57
C ARG A 741 7.10 -10.14 10.08
N TRP A 742 6.20 -10.84 10.75
CA TRP A 742 5.81 -12.19 10.34
C TRP A 742 5.32 -12.23 8.88
N TYR A 743 4.62 -11.22 8.42
CA TYR A 743 4.13 -11.12 7.04
C TYR A 743 5.22 -10.72 6.02
N HIS A 744 6.42 -10.37 6.43
CA HIS A 744 7.57 -10.11 5.56
C HIS A 744 8.50 -11.33 5.42
N GLN A 745 8.20 -12.43 6.08
CA GLN A 745 9.03 -13.62 6.03
C GLN A 745 9.06 -14.24 4.63
N TRP A 746 10.05 -15.07 4.41
CA TRP A 746 10.20 -15.86 3.19
C TRP A 746 9.25 -17.05 3.23
N PHE A 747 8.12 -16.96 2.52
CA PHE A 747 7.15 -18.03 2.42
C PHE A 747 7.37 -18.89 1.19
N GLY A 748 6.98 -20.17 1.28
CA GLY A 748 7.07 -21.13 0.18
C GLY A 748 8.48 -21.70 0.01
N ALA A 749 8.60 -22.67 -0.91
CA ALA A 749 9.89 -23.30 -1.18
C ALA A 749 10.91 -22.28 -1.69
N PRO A 750 12.21 -22.42 -1.34
CA PRO A 750 13.27 -21.66 -1.97
C PRO A 750 13.14 -21.80 -3.49
N VAL A 751 13.32 -20.68 -4.21
CA VAL A 751 13.36 -20.74 -5.67
C VAL A 751 14.52 -21.62 -6.07
N ASP A 752 14.23 -22.74 -6.70
CA ASP A 752 15.28 -23.60 -7.26
C ASP A 752 15.75 -22.91 -8.54
N ASN A 753 16.77 -22.09 -8.41
CA ASN A 753 17.43 -21.43 -9.53
C ASN A 753 18.37 -22.46 -10.20
N GLY A 754 17.80 -23.45 -10.86
CA GLY A 754 18.28 -24.65 -11.54
C GLY A 754 19.76 -24.90 -11.71
#